data_142a9ad614a1b6da1b4d19642523ff1a
#
_entry.id   142a9ad614a1b6da1b4d19642523ff1a
#
_cell.length_a   1.000
_cell.length_b   1.000
_cell.length_c   1.000
_cell.angle_alpha   90.00
_cell.angle_beta   90.00
_cell.angle_gamma   90.00
#
_symmetry.space_group_name_H-M   'P 1'
#
loop_
_entity.id
_entity.type
_entity.pdbx_description
1 polymer ?
#
loop_
_entity_poly.entity_id
_entity_poly.type
_entity_poly.pdbx_seq_one_letter_code
_entity_poly.pdbx_strand_id
1 'polypeptide(L)'
;MSFIRLTILSLLLSVGNVYAQEDAASTSSGEVEEITVTGSQIKGAKITGSLPVSVIAFEDIEALGIDSGEELLENIAENGMNLFNEAENASGGVNAARGDMGAYNLRNMGTGNTLTLLNGRRLVNSPGYQTELIGGDYVPAITVNSNLVPVWGIERMEILRDGASAIYGADAVAGVVNYAMQKDFEGFTFRTKYGWYDHFDAEDKTFTAKFGKNFNNGATNVSVFMDYYDREPIRAQEDARWGNSDHRQWTTCDLPDGVEASGRCLDAGSPWANSTSFRNTSANNYYGQFDMVTSSEHGSSDPYNHVFTDSNGEFEVFPLGDTRCSNRSSQGGEVFDTGYGTCIAADGNGTERYNLWGHTDARSDLQRTNIFVYINHDLGNGIESFTELGYYTSEYLLARHPSAPFSSVKHRVGPDNYYLNQMTLADGTALFAGKQLYVDNYRFAEKLRMVDVEKETIRVLQGFRGSLDEWDWEGAFVYSKATSDDITHDRISNSLLKEALWDSTPAAYNPFSAGVDSNIERTLVDIYRYGESSLTMFDFKVSNNEIMELPAGPLGLMFGMEFRHEKVSDDRDPRLDGTIDYFDYENDHYPEVSDAVNSSPTGDVSGSRDVTSLFAEAQVPIAANVNAQLALRYEDLSDVERTLVGKVAIGWDINDVVLFRASASTAFRAPNIIQINEKIVVRSGTRYDYAMVRLEQLAGLGSDDLDSRLSMQRQATGASNLVSEESDNTSVGFVITPTGGLEGLTITADYWTIEKENTIGLFGRNNHTVEDMALRFANGTNGCATFTANPAVVRSAPDEDQIDAAAAVGVCPFGNVKHVEDNYLNLATRTIEGFDVGMYYNIDTNFGDIGIRYIGSFIDKFEQTPGGEFAALKEKQDAGEIPADIPLGGFGDLLLMDGNYDEKHSLRVSWRKGPVGASLTALRKGEFYQNSLTKSDGTRFIIDAMTTMDLSLDYRFDISDYDAKVRLAVKNIADERAPLADRYYGYFADAHQDLGRNFYLDFRVSF
;
A
#
# COMPACT_ATOMS: atom_id res chain seq x y z
N MET A 1 28.46 -6.41 -12.70
CA MET A 1 27.26 -7.24 -12.46
C MET A 1 27.00 -8.31 -13.52
N SER A 2 27.31 -8.11 -14.78
CA SER A 2 27.22 -9.16 -15.84
C SER A 2 28.02 -10.46 -15.61
N PHE A 3 29.06 -10.44 -14.79
CA PHE A 3 29.93 -11.62 -14.56
C PHE A 3 29.34 -12.64 -13.60
N ILE A 4 28.52 -12.23 -12.62
CA ILE A 4 27.86 -13.15 -11.67
C ILE A 4 26.70 -13.87 -12.34
N ARG A 5 25.93 -13.19 -13.20
CA ARG A 5 24.84 -13.81 -13.99
C ARG A 5 25.33 -14.94 -14.89
N LEU A 6 26.52 -14.80 -15.49
CA LEU A 6 27.11 -15.84 -16.36
C LEU A 6 27.72 -17.02 -15.58
N THR A 7 28.18 -16.80 -14.37
CA THR A 7 28.84 -17.84 -13.55
C THR A 7 27.82 -18.80 -12.91
N ILE A 8 26.66 -18.30 -12.52
CA ILE A 8 25.58 -19.15 -11.97
C ILE A 8 24.96 -20.01 -13.08
N LEU A 9 24.74 -19.45 -14.27
CA LEU A 9 24.20 -20.21 -15.41
C LEU A 9 25.17 -21.31 -15.89
N SER A 10 26.47 -21.10 -15.79
CA SER A 10 27.49 -22.10 -16.16
C SER A 10 27.67 -23.22 -15.13
N LEU A 11 27.35 -23.00 -13.85
CA LEU A 11 27.33 -24.05 -12.83
C LEU A 11 26.14 -25.01 -13.00
N LEU A 12 24.99 -24.50 -13.46
CA LEU A 12 23.77 -25.31 -13.69
C LEU A 12 23.88 -26.19 -14.95
N LEU A 13 24.70 -25.81 -15.93
CA LEU A 13 24.89 -26.57 -17.17
C LEU A 13 25.94 -27.71 -17.06
N SER A 14 26.70 -27.78 -15.98
CA SER A 14 27.75 -28.77 -15.77
C SER A 14 27.32 -30.05 -15.02
N VAL A 15 26.06 -30.16 -14.59
CA VAL A 15 25.53 -31.31 -13.78
C VAL A 15 24.83 -32.39 -14.61
N GLY A 16 24.77 -32.24 -15.92
CA GLY A 16 24.06 -33.15 -16.80
C GLY A 16 24.83 -34.41 -17.20
N ASN A 17 25.15 -35.32 -16.27
CA ASN A 17 25.37 -36.72 -16.54
C ASN A 17 25.55 -37.48 -15.22
N VAL A 18 24.49 -37.94 -14.57
CA VAL A 18 24.53 -38.95 -13.53
C VAL A 18 23.42 -39.97 -13.79
N TYR A 19 23.80 -41.18 -14.06
CA TYR A 19 22.90 -42.30 -14.27
C TYR A 19 22.10 -42.59 -13.01
N ALA A 20 20.78 -42.74 -13.16
CA ALA A 20 19.90 -43.24 -12.12
C ALA A 20 20.18 -44.73 -11.84
N GLN A 21 20.27 -45.08 -10.59
CA GLN A 21 20.19 -46.47 -10.11
C GLN A 21 18.92 -46.59 -9.29
N GLU A 22 18.02 -47.42 -9.77
CA GLU A 22 16.77 -47.75 -9.08
C GLU A 22 17.06 -48.32 -7.69
N ASP A 23 16.37 -47.78 -6.69
CA ASP A 23 16.02 -48.53 -5.50
C ASP A 23 14.55 -48.28 -5.13
N ALA A 24 13.86 -49.39 -4.91
CA ALA A 24 12.43 -49.50 -4.75
C ALA A 24 11.90 -48.68 -3.57
N ALA A 25 10.78 -48.01 -3.79
CA ALA A 25 9.98 -47.35 -2.77
C ALA A 25 9.65 -48.34 -1.63
N SER A 26 10.33 -48.25 -0.50
CA SER A 26 9.89 -48.81 0.76
C SER A 26 8.92 -47.77 1.39
N THR A 27 7.64 -48.12 1.43
CA THR A 27 6.69 -47.51 2.37
C THR A 27 7.18 -47.78 3.79
N SER A 28 8.02 -46.90 4.32
CA SER A 28 8.25 -46.85 5.74
C SER A 28 7.08 -46.02 6.33
N SER A 29 6.33 -46.62 7.24
CA SER A 29 5.56 -45.88 8.24
C SER A 29 6.58 -45.07 9.06
N GLY A 30 6.99 -43.91 8.52
CA GLY A 30 7.87 -42.97 9.20
C GLY A 30 7.12 -42.38 10.39
N GLU A 31 7.79 -42.28 11.48
CA GLU A 31 7.44 -41.40 12.57
C GLU A 31 7.01 -40.07 11.97
N VAL A 32 5.83 -39.58 12.38
CA VAL A 32 5.35 -38.25 12.02
C VAL A 32 6.41 -37.31 12.57
N GLU A 33 7.19 -36.68 11.69
CA GLU A 33 8.12 -35.60 12.03
C GLU A 33 7.33 -34.56 12.80
N GLU A 34 7.70 -34.29 14.04
CA GLU A 34 6.96 -33.45 14.97
C GLU A 34 7.03 -31.99 14.45
N ILE A 35 5.98 -31.58 13.76
CA ILE A 35 5.90 -30.29 13.09
C ILE A 35 5.91 -29.20 14.16
N THR A 36 6.97 -28.40 14.21
CA THR A 36 7.00 -27.17 15.04
C THR A 36 6.06 -26.15 14.39
N VAL A 37 4.87 -25.98 14.94
CA VAL A 37 3.89 -25.01 14.47
C VAL A 37 4.19 -23.64 15.08
N THR A 38 4.01 -22.57 14.30
CA THR A 38 4.14 -21.19 14.78
C THR A 38 3.26 -20.94 16.01
N GLY A 39 3.83 -20.33 17.04
CA GLY A 39 3.13 -20.06 18.31
C GLY A 39 3.83 -20.63 19.56
N SER A 40 4.87 -21.48 19.37
CA SER A 40 5.77 -21.90 20.44
C SER A 40 7.19 -22.05 19.89
N GLN A 41 8.17 -21.82 20.75
CA GLN A 41 9.59 -22.09 20.45
C GLN A 41 10.15 -23.29 21.22
N ILE A 42 9.31 -23.98 22.00
CA ILE A 42 9.66 -25.24 22.65
C ILE A 42 9.56 -26.36 21.60
N LYS A 43 10.67 -27.07 21.35
CA LYS A 43 10.69 -28.20 20.39
C LYS A 43 9.79 -29.32 20.90
N GLY A 44 8.88 -29.80 20.03
CA GLY A 44 7.97 -30.90 20.39
C GLY A 44 6.81 -30.51 21.31
N ALA A 45 6.55 -29.22 21.49
CA ALA A 45 5.45 -28.74 22.31
C ALA A 45 4.08 -29.10 21.69
N LYS A 46 3.23 -29.82 22.45
CA LYS A 46 1.86 -30.20 22.04
C LYS A 46 0.87 -29.02 22.17
N ILE A 47 1.19 -27.85 21.57
CA ILE A 47 0.41 -26.60 21.71
C ILE A 47 -0.53 -26.36 20.53
N THR A 48 -0.44 -27.15 19.47
CA THR A 48 -1.16 -26.98 18.20
C THR A 48 -2.68 -26.80 18.33
N GLY A 49 -3.29 -27.22 19.45
CA GLY A 49 -4.71 -26.98 19.74
C GLY A 49 -5.00 -25.70 20.53
N SER A 50 -4.02 -25.16 21.27
CA SER A 50 -4.25 -24.05 22.22
C SER A 50 -4.22 -22.66 21.57
N LEU A 51 -3.72 -22.53 20.34
CA LEU A 51 -3.57 -21.27 19.62
C LEU A 51 -4.34 -21.27 18.31
N PRO A 52 -4.89 -20.11 17.86
CA PRO A 52 -5.59 -19.98 16.59
C PRO A 52 -4.59 -19.88 15.44
N VAL A 53 -4.07 -20.99 14.93
CA VAL A 53 -3.15 -21.06 13.78
C VAL A 53 -3.88 -21.60 12.56
N SER A 54 -3.82 -20.87 11.45
CA SER A 54 -4.22 -21.34 10.12
C SER A 54 -2.99 -21.83 9.36
N VAL A 55 -3.08 -22.99 8.72
CA VAL A 55 -1.99 -23.54 7.91
C VAL A 55 -2.46 -23.59 6.46
N ILE A 56 -1.66 -23.05 5.54
CA ILE A 56 -1.82 -23.19 4.09
C ILE A 56 -0.70 -24.08 3.60
N ALA A 57 -1.04 -25.32 3.25
CA ALA A 57 -0.07 -26.29 2.78
C ALA A 57 0.35 -26.01 1.32
N PHE A 58 1.46 -26.61 0.89
CA PHE A 58 1.94 -26.49 -0.50
C PHE A 58 0.88 -26.91 -1.53
N GLU A 59 0.10 -27.95 -1.24
CA GLU A 59 -0.99 -28.42 -2.11
C GLU A 59 -2.09 -27.36 -2.27
N ASP A 60 -2.30 -26.53 -1.24
CA ASP A 60 -3.26 -25.42 -1.27
C ASP A 60 -2.77 -24.31 -2.20
N ILE A 61 -1.49 -23.93 -2.05
CA ILE A 61 -0.81 -22.93 -2.89
C ILE A 61 -0.83 -23.38 -4.36
N GLU A 62 -0.50 -24.65 -4.59
CA GLU A 62 -0.54 -25.25 -5.92
C GLU A 62 -1.95 -25.25 -6.51
N ALA A 63 -2.99 -25.55 -5.73
CA ALA A 63 -4.38 -25.59 -6.19
C ALA A 63 -4.91 -24.21 -6.57
N LEU A 64 -4.47 -23.16 -5.87
CA LEU A 64 -4.81 -21.77 -6.16
C LEU A 64 -4.06 -21.20 -7.37
N GLY A 65 -3.00 -21.87 -7.84
CA GLY A 65 -2.18 -21.42 -8.96
C GLY A 65 -1.44 -20.12 -8.69
N ILE A 66 -1.02 -19.92 -7.45
CA ILE A 66 -0.34 -18.72 -6.96
C ILE A 66 1.13 -18.74 -7.37
N ASP A 67 1.66 -17.59 -7.81
CA ASP A 67 3.06 -17.41 -8.22
C ASP A 67 3.80 -16.33 -7.41
N SER A 68 3.11 -15.63 -6.51
CA SER A 68 3.70 -14.56 -5.70
C SER A 68 3.18 -14.53 -4.28
N GLY A 69 3.95 -13.95 -3.37
CA GLY A 69 3.49 -13.68 -2.02
C GLY A 69 2.30 -12.72 -1.98
N GLU A 70 2.22 -11.77 -2.92
CA GLU A 70 1.10 -10.86 -3.07
C GLU A 70 -0.20 -11.59 -3.47
N GLU A 71 -0.17 -12.47 -4.47
CA GLU A 71 -1.35 -13.29 -4.81
C GLU A 71 -1.82 -14.17 -3.64
N LEU A 72 -0.87 -14.58 -2.78
CA LEU A 72 -1.17 -15.36 -1.58
C LEU A 72 -1.96 -14.54 -0.56
N LEU A 73 -1.63 -13.22 -0.39
CA LEU A 73 -2.33 -12.31 0.51
C LEU A 73 -3.82 -12.20 0.21
N GLU A 74 -4.18 -12.13 -1.05
CA GLU A 74 -5.56 -11.99 -1.50
C GLU A 74 -6.44 -13.18 -1.07
N ASN A 75 -5.85 -14.37 -0.99
CA ASN A 75 -6.55 -15.61 -0.65
C ASN A 75 -6.66 -15.89 0.86
N ILE A 76 -6.08 -15.05 1.70
CA ILE A 76 -6.18 -15.16 3.16
C ILE A 76 -7.42 -14.37 3.62
N ALA A 77 -8.39 -15.07 4.24
CA ALA A 77 -9.62 -14.43 4.70
C ALA A 77 -9.36 -13.40 5.82
N GLU A 78 -8.39 -13.67 6.68
CA GLU A 78 -8.02 -12.82 7.82
C GLU A 78 -7.18 -11.60 7.42
N ASN A 79 -6.76 -11.50 6.14
CA ASN A 79 -6.03 -10.34 5.62
C ASN A 79 -7.01 -9.25 5.19
N GLY A 80 -6.89 -8.06 5.75
CA GLY A 80 -7.76 -6.91 5.49
C GLY A 80 -7.44 -6.18 4.18
N MET A 81 -7.87 -4.92 4.10
CA MET A 81 -7.54 -3.99 3.02
C MET A 81 -6.03 -3.83 2.89
N ASN A 82 -5.52 -3.69 1.67
CA ASN A 82 -4.09 -3.64 1.44
C ASN A 82 -3.67 -2.51 0.49
N LEU A 83 -3.10 -1.45 1.03
CA LEU A 83 -2.50 -0.34 0.28
C LEU A 83 -1.14 -0.70 -0.38
N PHE A 84 -0.68 -1.96 -0.24
CA PHE A 84 0.63 -2.46 -0.68
C PHE A 84 0.44 -3.62 -1.67
N ASN A 85 -0.33 -3.40 -2.71
CA ASN A 85 -0.57 -4.36 -3.78
C ASN A 85 -0.36 -3.72 -5.16
N GLU A 86 -0.33 -4.53 -6.21
CA GLU A 86 -0.10 -4.07 -7.58
C GLU A 86 -1.20 -3.12 -8.09
N ALA A 87 -2.46 -3.39 -7.78
CA ALA A 87 -3.57 -2.54 -8.25
C ALA A 87 -3.46 -1.12 -7.69
N GLU A 88 -3.10 -0.97 -6.40
CA GLU A 88 -2.84 0.33 -5.78
C GLU A 88 -1.55 0.98 -6.32
N ASN A 89 -0.49 0.19 -6.57
CA ASN A 89 0.74 0.66 -7.21
C ASN A 89 0.47 1.31 -8.57
N ALA A 90 -0.34 0.68 -9.41
CA ALA A 90 -0.65 1.15 -10.75
C ALA A 90 -1.68 2.28 -10.75
N SER A 91 -2.67 2.26 -9.86
CA SER A 91 -3.84 3.14 -9.88
C SER A 91 -3.54 4.63 -9.72
N GLY A 92 -2.42 4.99 -9.13
CA GLY A 92 -2.09 6.40 -8.88
C GLY A 92 -2.35 6.87 -7.46
N GLY A 93 -2.66 5.94 -6.55
CA GLY A 93 -2.81 6.19 -5.12
C GLY A 93 -1.55 6.75 -4.45
N VAL A 94 -1.62 6.93 -3.14
CA VAL A 94 -0.53 7.54 -2.35
C VAL A 94 0.75 6.72 -2.38
N ASN A 95 0.63 5.40 -2.55
CA ASN A 95 1.76 4.46 -2.65
C ASN A 95 2.07 4.07 -4.11
N ALA A 96 1.52 4.77 -5.07
CA ALA A 96 1.69 4.44 -6.47
C ALA A 96 3.15 4.42 -6.93
N ALA A 97 3.46 3.48 -7.82
CA ALA A 97 4.77 3.36 -8.46
C ALA A 97 5.92 3.12 -7.48
N ARG A 98 5.79 2.10 -6.60
CA ARG A 98 6.82 1.69 -5.63
C ARG A 98 7.45 0.34 -5.99
N GLY A 99 7.22 -0.16 -7.20
CA GLY A 99 7.76 -1.42 -7.68
C GLY A 99 7.08 -2.65 -7.08
N ASP A 100 7.68 -3.82 -7.30
CA ASP A 100 7.17 -5.10 -6.79
C ASP A 100 7.14 -5.12 -5.26
N MET A 101 5.94 -5.09 -4.69
CA MET A 101 5.71 -4.98 -3.25
C MET A 101 4.37 -5.56 -2.85
N GLY A 102 4.36 -6.39 -1.82
CA GLY A 102 3.16 -6.83 -1.11
C GLY A 102 3.42 -6.86 0.40
N ALA A 103 2.40 -6.64 1.24
CA ALA A 103 2.54 -6.70 2.69
C ALA A 103 1.28 -7.25 3.36
N TYR A 104 1.45 -7.98 4.47
CA TYR A 104 0.33 -8.53 5.25
C TYR A 104 -0.32 -7.47 6.12
N ASN A 105 -1.65 -7.48 6.15
CA ASN A 105 -2.50 -6.63 7.01
C ASN A 105 -3.53 -7.50 7.73
N LEU A 106 -3.08 -8.35 8.65
CA LEU A 106 -3.98 -9.23 9.39
C LEU A 106 -4.98 -8.40 10.21
N ARG A 107 -6.26 -8.83 10.15
CA ARG A 107 -7.36 -8.21 10.90
C ARG A 107 -7.51 -6.71 10.69
N ASN A 108 -7.01 -6.20 9.57
CA ASN A 108 -7.08 -4.78 9.20
C ASN A 108 -6.43 -3.80 10.21
N MET A 109 -5.43 -4.29 10.99
CA MET A 109 -4.71 -3.49 11.99
C MET A 109 -3.70 -2.51 11.40
N GLY A 110 -3.41 -2.61 10.09
CA GLY A 110 -2.35 -1.91 9.38
C GLY A 110 -1.14 -2.83 9.13
N THR A 111 -0.46 -2.62 8.00
CA THR A 111 0.59 -3.53 7.50
C THR A 111 1.79 -3.66 8.45
N GLY A 112 2.15 -2.64 9.18
CA GLY A 112 3.24 -2.70 10.16
C GLY A 112 2.92 -3.45 11.46
N ASN A 113 1.71 -4.01 11.62
CA ASN A 113 1.27 -4.75 12.81
C ASN A 113 1.26 -6.28 12.61
N THR A 114 1.74 -6.77 11.46
CA THR A 114 1.87 -8.19 11.14
C THR A 114 3.33 -8.55 10.95
N LEU A 115 3.85 -9.44 11.78
CA LEU A 115 5.24 -9.89 11.69
C LEU A 115 5.37 -10.99 10.64
N THR A 116 6.29 -10.83 9.69
CA THR A 116 6.60 -11.82 8.65
C THR A 116 7.92 -12.52 8.93
N LEU A 117 7.89 -13.86 8.95
CA LEU A 117 9.03 -14.72 9.25
C LEU A 117 9.31 -15.70 8.10
N LEU A 118 10.56 -16.12 8.00
CA LEU A 118 11.02 -17.23 7.17
C LEU A 118 11.72 -18.26 8.07
N ASN A 119 11.20 -19.49 8.09
CA ASN A 119 11.68 -20.54 8.98
C ASN A 119 11.80 -20.11 10.46
N GLY A 120 10.83 -19.28 10.93
CA GLY A 120 10.78 -18.78 12.30
C GLY A 120 11.67 -17.58 12.60
N ARG A 121 12.36 -16.98 11.62
CA ARG A 121 13.25 -15.82 11.77
C ARG A 121 12.84 -14.64 10.92
N ARG A 122 13.06 -13.42 11.41
CA ARG A 122 12.71 -12.17 10.74
C ARG A 122 13.34 -12.05 9.35
N LEU A 123 12.57 -11.49 8.43
CA LEU A 123 13.03 -11.00 7.14
C LEU A 123 13.44 -9.53 7.25
N VAL A 124 14.30 -9.08 6.34
CA VAL A 124 14.65 -7.65 6.22
C VAL A 124 13.45 -6.86 5.70
N ASN A 125 13.25 -5.67 6.26
CA ASN A 125 12.21 -4.76 5.79
C ASN A 125 12.50 -4.27 4.37
N SER A 126 11.46 -4.01 3.59
CA SER A 126 11.59 -3.38 2.26
C SER A 126 12.11 -1.95 2.42
N PRO A 127 13.14 -1.55 1.67
CA PRO A 127 13.58 -0.16 1.64
C PRO A 127 12.58 0.72 0.87
N GLY A 128 12.73 2.04 1.01
CA GLY A 128 11.85 2.98 0.32
C GLY A 128 10.40 2.89 0.83
N TYR A 129 10.21 3.22 2.09
CA TYR A 129 8.93 3.12 2.81
C TYR A 129 7.72 3.63 2.02
N GLN A 130 6.57 3.06 2.31
CA GLN A 130 5.25 3.45 1.86
C GLN A 130 4.49 4.14 2.98
N THR A 131 3.23 4.52 2.76
CA THR A 131 2.45 5.26 3.75
C THR A 131 1.09 4.62 3.99
N GLU A 132 0.60 4.72 5.21
CA GLU A 132 -0.75 4.36 5.65
C GLU A 132 -1.49 5.58 6.18
N LEU A 133 -2.82 5.61 6.04
CA LEU A 133 -3.66 6.65 6.63
C LEU A 133 -3.93 6.33 8.10
N ILE A 134 -3.35 7.11 9.01
CA ILE A 134 -3.58 6.97 10.45
C ILE A 134 -3.76 8.36 11.06
N GLY A 135 -4.90 8.57 11.70
CA GLY A 135 -5.28 9.89 12.14
C GLY A 135 -5.77 10.75 10.98
N GLY A 136 -5.33 11.99 10.91
CA GLY A 136 -5.79 12.96 9.91
C GLY A 136 -5.02 12.99 8.59
N ASP A 137 -3.90 12.24 8.47
CA ASP A 137 -3.08 12.22 7.25
C ASP A 137 -2.21 10.94 7.16
N TYR A 138 -1.38 10.82 6.11
CA TYR A 138 -0.56 9.64 5.83
C TYR A 138 0.75 9.63 6.62
N VAL A 139 1.06 8.49 7.22
CA VAL A 139 2.29 8.21 7.98
C VAL A 139 3.14 7.14 7.30
N PRO A 140 4.49 7.17 7.43
CA PRO A 140 5.36 6.13 6.87
C PRO A 140 5.15 4.79 7.57
N ALA A 141 5.04 3.73 6.76
CA ALA A 141 4.99 2.34 7.19
C ALA A 141 6.18 1.58 6.60
N ILE A 142 6.88 0.82 7.43
CA ILE A 142 7.98 -0.07 7.03
C ILE A 142 7.49 -1.51 7.22
N THR A 143 7.58 -2.32 6.18
CA THR A 143 7.15 -3.71 6.20
C THR A 143 8.07 -4.60 5.38
N VAL A 144 7.94 -5.91 5.57
CA VAL A 144 8.59 -6.92 4.73
C VAL A 144 7.83 -7.04 3.40
N ASN A 145 8.53 -7.14 2.29
CA ASN A 145 7.93 -7.47 1.00
C ASN A 145 7.57 -8.97 0.97
N SER A 146 6.30 -9.30 0.81
CA SER A 146 5.82 -10.69 0.74
C SER A 146 6.37 -11.46 -0.46
N ASN A 147 6.84 -10.77 -1.50
CA ASN A 147 7.38 -11.38 -2.71
C ASN A 147 8.84 -11.85 -2.59
N LEU A 148 9.49 -11.66 -1.43
CA LEU A 148 10.89 -12.09 -1.20
C LEU A 148 11.09 -13.60 -1.18
N VAL A 149 10.03 -14.40 -0.98
CA VAL A 149 10.12 -15.83 -0.80
C VAL A 149 9.64 -16.55 -2.06
N PRO A 150 10.41 -17.53 -2.61
CA PRO A 150 9.95 -18.34 -3.73
C PRO A 150 8.78 -19.21 -3.28
N VAL A 151 7.57 -18.90 -3.73
CA VAL A 151 6.31 -19.50 -3.28
C VAL A 151 6.31 -21.02 -3.49
N TRP A 152 6.93 -21.49 -4.56
CA TRP A 152 7.02 -22.92 -4.88
C TRP A 152 8.07 -23.68 -4.07
N GLY A 153 8.93 -22.98 -3.32
CA GLY A 153 9.84 -23.56 -2.32
C GLY A 153 9.20 -23.73 -0.94
N ILE A 154 8.01 -23.19 -0.71
CA ILE A 154 7.30 -23.27 0.57
C ILE A 154 6.77 -24.69 0.76
N GLU A 155 6.92 -25.26 1.94
CA GLU A 155 6.25 -26.46 2.40
C GLU A 155 4.86 -26.15 2.92
N ARG A 156 4.78 -25.11 3.77
CA ARG A 156 3.56 -24.56 4.32
C ARG A 156 3.74 -23.11 4.76
N MET A 157 2.68 -22.36 4.77
CA MET A 157 2.59 -21.06 5.41
C MET A 157 1.72 -21.19 6.66
N GLU A 158 2.21 -20.67 7.78
CA GLU A 158 1.53 -20.68 9.05
C GLU A 158 1.11 -19.24 9.42
N ILE A 159 -0.15 -19.04 9.77
CA ILE A 159 -0.71 -17.77 10.16
C ILE A 159 -1.20 -17.88 11.60
N LEU A 160 -0.45 -17.33 12.53
CA LEU A 160 -0.86 -17.21 13.93
C LEU A 160 -1.71 -15.94 14.07
N ARG A 161 -2.99 -16.13 14.37
CA ARG A 161 -4.00 -15.07 14.50
C ARG A 161 -4.17 -14.63 15.95
N ASP A 162 -3.07 -14.25 16.60
CA ASP A 162 -3.06 -13.85 18.02
C ASP A 162 -1.87 -12.95 18.29
N GLY A 163 -1.95 -12.08 19.30
CA GLY A 163 -0.80 -11.31 19.75
C GLY A 163 0.35 -12.24 20.13
N ALA A 164 1.50 -12.02 19.52
CA ALA A 164 2.63 -12.93 19.63
C ALA A 164 3.97 -12.23 19.96
N SER A 165 3.94 -10.98 20.37
CA SER A 165 5.16 -10.24 20.73
C SER A 165 5.93 -10.86 21.88
N ALA A 166 5.26 -11.58 22.79
CA ALA A 166 5.92 -12.32 23.87
C ALA A 166 6.79 -13.49 23.36
N ILE A 167 6.55 -13.98 22.12
CA ILE A 167 7.29 -15.09 21.52
C ILE A 167 8.28 -14.58 20.47
N TYR A 168 7.84 -13.64 19.60
CA TYR A 168 8.58 -13.22 18.40
C TYR A 168 9.06 -11.76 18.44
N GLY A 169 8.69 -10.98 19.47
CA GLY A 169 9.08 -9.57 19.66
C GLY A 169 8.17 -8.57 18.95
N ALA A 170 8.68 -7.37 18.75
CA ALA A 170 7.95 -6.24 18.17
C ALA A 170 7.23 -6.61 16.86
N ASP A 171 6.20 -5.83 16.50
CA ASP A 171 5.41 -5.91 15.26
C ASP A 171 4.43 -7.09 15.18
N ALA A 172 4.46 -8.06 16.11
CA ALA A 172 3.53 -9.19 16.16
C ALA A 172 2.24 -8.83 16.95
N VAL A 173 1.60 -7.71 16.59
CA VAL A 173 0.38 -7.17 17.23
C VAL A 173 -0.85 -7.91 16.75
N ALA A 174 -1.12 -7.91 15.45
CA ALA A 174 -2.27 -8.57 14.83
C ALA A 174 -2.05 -10.08 14.61
N GLY A 175 -0.78 -10.47 14.54
CA GLY A 175 -0.40 -11.86 14.31
C GLY A 175 0.96 -12.02 13.65
N VAL A 176 1.24 -13.26 13.27
CA VAL A 176 2.51 -13.66 12.63
C VAL A 176 2.20 -14.50 11.38
N VAL A 177 2.90 -14.19 10.30
CA VAL A 177 2.95 -15.02 9.09
C VAL A 177 4.33 -15.64 8.98
N ASN A 178 4.43 -16.97 9.02
CA ASN A 178 5.68 -17.70 8.92
C ASN A 178 5.68 -18.58 7.68
N TYR A 179 6.65 -18.37 6.81
CA TYR A 179 6.93 -19.26 5.68
C TYR A 179 7.87 -20.37 6.14
N ALA A 180 7.40 -21.61 6.12
CA ALA A 180 8.24 -22.79 6.30
C ALA A 180 8.67 -23.30 4.92
N MET A 181 9.97 -23.24 4.63
CA MET A 181 10.52 -23.75 3.37
C MET A 181 10.69 -25.26 3.42
N GLN A 182 10.57 -25.89 2.26
CA GLN A 182 10.90 -27.31 2.10
C GLN A 182 12.37 -27.53 2.47
N LYS A 183 12.61 -28.53 3.31
CA LYS A 183 13.94 -29.00 3.74
C LYS A 183 14.15 -30.41 3.20
N ASP A 184 15.40 -30.79 3.05
CA ASP A 184 15.78 -32.14 2.65
C ASP A 184 15.08 -32.66 1.36
N PHE A 185 14.83 -31.72 0.42
CA PHE A 185 14.25 -32.08 -0.88
C PHE A 185 15.20 -33.01 -1.65
N GLU A 186 14.66 -34.05 -2.27
CA GLU A 186 15.39 -34.97 -3.15
C GLU A 186 14.75 -35.00 -4.53
N GLY A 187 15.57 -34.96 -5.58
CA GLY A 187 15.13 -35.01 -6.97
C GLY A 187 15.24 -33.65 -7.68
N PHE A 188 14.62 -33.59 -8.83
CA PHE A 188 14.51 -32.39 -9.64
C PHE A 188 13.07 -32.20 -10.13
N THR A 189 12.51 -31.02 -9.91
CA THR A 189 11.18 -30.67 -10.45
C THR A 189 11.30 -29.40 -11.28
N PHE A 190 10.73 -29.43 -12.47
CA PHE A 190 10.58 -28.28 -13.34
C PHE A 190 9.10 -27.97 -13.56
N ARG A 191 8.73 -26.70 -13.54
CA ARG A 191 7.39 -26.21 -13.83
C ARG A 191 7.45 -25.01 -14.75
N THR A 192 6.48 -24.92 -15.67
CA THR A 192 6.21 -23.72 -16.45
C THR A 192 4.72 -23.42 -16.44
N LYS A 193 4.38 -22.14 -16.26
CA LYS A 193 3.00 -21.66 -16.33
C LYS A 193 2.92 -20.53 -17.34
N TYR A 194 1.85 -20.53 -18.11
CA TYR A 194 1.52 -19.50 -19.08
C TYR A 194 0.11 -19.00 -18.82
N GLY A 195 -0.02 -17.71 -18.55
CA GLY A 195 -1.30 -17.02 -18.27
C GLY A 195 -1.67 -16.03 -19.38
N TRP A 196 -2.98 -15.85 -19.60
CA TRP A 196 -3.52 -14.87 -20.52
C TRP A 196 -4.90 -14.36 -20.04
N TYR A 197 -5.31 -13.20 -20.52
CA TYR A 197 -6.50 -12.50 -20.09
C TYR A 197 -7.61 -12.57 -21.14
N ASP A 198 -8.89 -12.49 -20.70
CA ASP A 198 -10.05 -12.47 -21.62
C ASP A 198 -10.22 -11.09 -22.28
N HIS A 199 -9.88 -10.03 -21.53
CA HIS A 199 -10.15 -8.66 -21.96
C HIS A 199 -8.89 -7.89 -22.38
N PHE A 200 -7.69 -8.42 -22.13
CA PHE A 200 -6.42 -7.70 -22.31
C PHE A 200 -5.44 -8.50 -23.15
N ASP A 201 -4.66 -7.79 -23.97
CA ASP A 201 -3.59 -8.38 -24.80
C ASP A 201 -2.28 -8.43 -23.99
N ALA A 202 -2.31 -9.20 -22.88
CA ALA A 202 -1.17 -9.36 -21.97
C ALA A 202 -0.99 -10.82 -21.58
N GLU A 203 0.26 -11.20 -21.30
CA GLU A 203 0.66 -12.55 -20.95
C GLU A 203 1.48 -12.56 -19.66
N ASP A 204 1.34 -13.65 -18.90
CA ASP A 204 2.16 -13.93 -17.72
C ASP A 204 2.91 -15.26 -17.91
N LYS A 205 4.18 -15.29 -17.57
CA LYS A 205 5.04 -16.48 -17.73
C LYS A 205 5.77 -16.77 -16.41
N THR A 206 5.68 -18.00 -15.93
CA THR A 206 6.41 -18.45 -14.75
C THR A 206 7.25 -19.67 -15.09
N PHE A 207 8.48 -19.67 -14.61
CA PHE A 207 9.38 -20.84 -14.66
C PHE A 207 9.88 -21.12 -13.24
N THR A 208 9.65 -22.35 -12.79
CA THR A 208 10.08 -22.79 -11.46
C THR A 208 10.98 -24.01 -11.58
N ALA A 209 12.05 -24.02 -10.81
CA ALA A 209 12.92 -25.18 -10.68
C ALA A 209 13.16 -25.51 -9.20
N LYS A 210 13.04 -26.80 -8.85
CA LYS A 210 13.45 -27.34 -7.55
C LYS A 210 14.51 -28.40 -7.78
N PHE A 211 15.59 -28.34 -7.02
CA PHE A 211 16.65 -29.34 -7.04
C PHE A 211 17.04 -29.70 -5.62
N GLY A 212 17.19 -30.98 -5.34
CA GLY A 212 17.69 -31.43 -4.05
C GLY A 212 18.46 -32.72 -4.16
N LYS A 213 19.52 -32.86 -3.36
CA LYS A 213 20.36 -34.02 -3.34
C LYS A 213 21.03 -34.25 -2.00
N ASN A 214 21.04 -35.51 -1.59
CA ASN A 214 21.80 -35.97 -0.46
C ASN A 214 23.24 -36.34 -0.86
N PHE A 215 24.19 -35.92 -0.05
CA PHE A 215 25.62 -36.20 -0.17
C PHE A 215 26.14 -36.88 1.11
N ASN A 216 27.38 -37.39 1.09
CA ASN A 216 28.04 -37.93 2.27
C ASN A 216 27.23 -39.02 3.00
N ASN A 217 26.62 -39.96 2.25
CA ASN A 217 25.73 -41.01 2.79
C ASN A 217 24.52 -40.44 3.58
N GLY A 218 23.94 -39.35 3.11
CA GLY A 218 22.79 -38.72 3.75
C GLY A 218 23.12 -37.68 4.81
N ALA A 219 24.41 -37.53 5.17
CA ALA A 219 24.80 -36.53 6.18
C ALA A 219 24.66 -35.05 5.70
N THR A 220 24.52 -34.80 4.40
CA THR A 220 24.38 -33.45 3.85
C THR A 220 23.25 -33.42 2.83
N ASN A 221 22.24 -32.60 3.01
CA ASN A 221 21.28 -32.26 1.96
C ASN A 221 21.54 -30.87 1.44
N VAL A 222 21.37 -30.66 0.14
CA VAL A 222 21.35 -29.33 -0.51
C VAL A 222 20.08 -29.27 -1.31
N SER A 223 19.21 -28.35 -0.92
CA SER A 223 17.94 -28.04 -1.59
C SER A 223 18.01 -26.65 -2.20
N VAL A 224 17.62 -26.49 -3.46
CA VAL A 224 17.61 -25.24 -4.23
C VAL A 224 16.25 -25.02 -4.83
N PHE A 225 15.68 -23.85 -4.63
CA PHE A 225 14.39 -23.42 -5.18
C PHE A 225 14.60 -22.13 -5.99
N MET A 226 14.06 -22.08 -7.19
CA MET A 226 14.17 -20.95 -8.10
C MET A 226 12.83 -20.71 -8.75
N ASP A 227 12.35 -19.45 -8.67
CA ASP A 227 11.18 -18.95 -9.39
C ASP A 227 11.61 -17.77 -10.27
N TYR A 228 11.20 -17.78 -11.54
CA TYR A 228 11.27 -16.65 -12.46
C TYR A 228 9.86 -16.33 -12.93
N TYR A 229 9.45 -15.09 -12.80
CA TYR A 229 8.16 -14.56 -13.19
C TYR A 229 8.36 -13.38 -14.14
N ASP A 230 7.61 -13.36 -15.23
CA ASP A 230 7.62 -12.34 -16.27
C ASP A 230 6.19 -12.03 -16.66
N ARG A 231 5.76 -10.78 -16.57
CA ARG A 231 4.42 -10.35 -16.92
C ARG A 231 4.46 -9.09 -17.77
N GLU A 232 3.59 -9.04 -18.75
CA GLU A 232 3.42 -7.90 -19.63
C GLU A 232 2.51 -6.82 -19.00
N PRO A 233 2.72 -5.53 -19.31
CA PRO A 233 1.89 -4.45 -18.83
C PRO A 233 0.49 -4.52 -19.46
N ILE A 234 -0.53 -4.00 -18.73
CA ILE A 234 -1.86 -3.77 -19.24
C ILE A 234 -2.10 -2.27 -19.31
N ARG A 235 -2.40 -1.75 -20.51
CA ARG A 235 -2.71 -0.35 -20.71
C ARG A 235 -4.14 -0.02 -20.26
N ALA A 236 -4.33 1.07 -19.54
CA ALA A 236 -5.65 1.46 -19.08
C ALA A 236 -6.65 1.66 -20.24
N GLN A 237 -6.18 2.11 -21.41
CA GLN A 237 -7.02 2.29 -22.60
C GLN A 237 -7.60 0.99 -23.19
N GLU A 238 -7.12 -0.18 -22.80
CA GLU A 238 -7.67 -1.48 -23.20
C GLU A 238 -9.03 -1.75 -22.55
N ASP A 239 -9.33 -1.09 -21.45
CA ASP A 239 -10.64 -1.12 -20.80
C ASP A 239 -11.33 0.25 -20.88
N ALA A 240 -12.60 0.28 -21.29
CA ALA A 240 -13.33 1.54 -21.47
C ALA A 240 -13.52 2.32 -20.16
N ARG A 241 -13.63 1.62 -19.02
CA ARG A 241 -13.76 2.26 -17.70
C ARG A 241 -12.41 2.77 -17.21
N TRP A 242 -11.36 1.96 -17.31
CA TRP A 242 -10.02 2.36 -16.85
C TRP A 242 -9.44 3.49 -17.69
N GLY A 243 -9.59 3.41 -19.02
CA GLY A 243 -9.06 4.41 -19.96
C GLY A 243 -9.80 5.74 -19.95
N ASN A 244 -10.82 5.92 -19.11
CA ASN A 244 -11.61 7.14 -19.04
C ASN A 244 -11.70 7.65 -17.58
N SER A 245 -11.20 8.86 -17.34
CA SER A 245 -11.29 9.50 -16.02
C SER A 245 -12.68 10.05 -15.67
N ASP A 246 -13.64 10.05 -16.59
CA ASP A 246 -15.03 10.45 -16.33
C ASP A 246 -15.90 9.18 -16.15
N HIS A 247 -16.08 8.76 -14.92
CA HIS A 247 -16.84 7.56 -14.59
C HIS A 247 -18.35 7.79 -14.44
N ARG A 248 -18.86 9.00 -14.60
CA ARG A 248 -20.29 9.32 -14.48
C ARG A 248 -21.17 8.50 -15.42
N GLN A 249 -20.63 8.08 -16.57
CA GLN A 249 -21.35 7.24 -17.54
C GLN A 249 -21.65 5.81 -17.05
N TRP A 250 -20.98 5.34 -16.01
CA TRP A 250 -21.20 4.01 -15.41
C TRP A 250 -21.98 4.08 -14.09
N THR A 251 -22.31 5.28 -13.59
CA THR A 251 -23.12 5.43 -12.39
C THR A 251 -24.57 5.03 -12.66
N THR A 252 -25.22 4.43 -11.67
CA THR A 252 -26.67 4.21 -11.69
C THR A 252 -27.39 5.51 -11.32
N CYS A 253 -28.47 5.82 -12.03
CA CYS A 253 -29.32 6.96 -11.71
C CYS A 253 -30.41 6.51 -10.75
N ASP A 254 -30.28 6.80 -9.46
CA ASP A 254 -31.38 6.73 -8.53
C ASP A 254 -32.39 7.84 -8.89
N LEU A 255 -33.40 7.51 -9.65
CA LEU A 255 -34.53 8.39 -9.87
C LEU A 255 -35.46 8.35 -8.64
N PRO A 256 -36.14 9.47 -8.29
CA PRO A 256 -36.92 9.59 -7.06
C PRO A 256 -38.04 8.57 -6.85
N ASP A 257 -38.43 7.82 -7.87
CA ASP A 257 -39.58 6.89 -7.85
C ASP A 257 -39.21 5.41 -7.98
N GLY A 258 -37.95 5.01 -7.71
CA GLY A 258 -37.55 3.60 -7.73
C GLY A 258 -37.54 2.97 -9.13
N VAL A 259 -37.47 3.75 -10.17
CA VAL A 259 -37.27 3.31 -11.54
C VAL A 259 -35.77 3.26 -11.82
N GLU A 260 -35.18 2.08 -11.88
CA GLU A 260 -33.84 1.88 -12.42
C GLU A 260 -33.86 2.27 -13.92
N ALA A 261 -33.34 3.42 -14.22
CA ALA A 261 -33.06 3.78 -15.60
C ALA A 261 -31.73 3.13 -16.01
N SER A 262 -31.79 2.08 -16.80
CA SER A 262 -30.65 1.54 -17.52
C SER A 262 -30.25 2.54 -18.62
N GLY A 263 -29.47 3.58 -18.27
CA GLY A 263 -29.02 4.57 -19.24
C GLY A 263 -28.24 5.68 -18.52
N ARG A 264 -27.12 5.99 -19.08
CA ARG A 264 -26.11 6.96 -18.69
C ARG A 264 -26.65 8.13 -17.87
N CYS A 265 -26.18 8.28 -16.64
CA CYS A 265 -26.54 9.38 -15.73
C CYS A 265 -26.03 10.76 -16.17
N LEU A 266 -25.65 10.93 -17.43
CA LEU A 266 -25.27 12.20 -18.06
C LEU A 266 -26.45 12.97 -18.64
N ASP A 267 -27.65 12.38 -18.74
CA ASP A 267 -28.83 13.05 -19.26
C ASP A 267 -29.29 14.18 -18.32
N ALA A 268 -29.75 15.26 -18.89
CA ALA A 268 -30.21 16.45 -18.15
C ALA A 268 -31.30 16.05 -17.13
N GLY A 269 -31.01 16.21 -15.84
CA GLY A 269 -31.87 15.82 -14.73
C GLY A 269 -31.35 14.66 -13.89
N SER A 270 -30.25 14.00 -14.29
CA SER A 270 -29.56 13.02 -13.46
C SER A 270 -28.91 13.69 -12.25
N PRO A 271 -28.93 13.05 -11.05
CA PRO A 271 -28.22 13.57 -9.87
C PRO A 271 -26.72 13.79 -10.10
N TRP A 272 -26.12 13.11 -11.07
CA TRP A 272 -24.68 13.16 -11.36
C TRP A 272 -24.30 14.05 -12.55
N ALA A 273 -25.27 14.52 -13.37
CA ALA A 273 -25.00 15.26 -14.63
C ALA A 273 -24.14 16.52 -14.43
N ASN A 274 -24.35 17.24 -13.32
CA ASN A 274 -23.60 18.44 -12.94
C ASN A 274 -22.67 18.21 -11.74
N SER A 275 -22.52 16.96 -11.29
CA SER A 275 -21.67 16.63 -10.16
C SER A 275 -20.19 16.64 -10.54
N THR A 276 -19.33 17.00 -9.58
CA THR A 276 -17.90 16.77 -9.65
C THR A 276 -17.54 15.34 -9.25
N SER A 277 -18.41 14.62 -8.56
CA SER A 277 -18.25 13.21 -8.22
C SER A 277 -18.21 12.35 -9.50
N PHE A 278 -17.42 11.30 -9.47
CA PHE A 278 -17.13 10.42 -10.61
C PHE A 278 -16.51 11.12 -11.84
N ARG A 279 -16.19 12.40 -11.75
CA ARG A 279 -15.52 13.15 -12.81
C ARG A 279 -14.05 13.39 -12.40
N ASN A 280 -13.21 12.38 -12.60
CA ASN A 280 -11.79 12.39 -12.24
C ASN A 280 -10.88 12.98 -13.34
N THR A 281 -11.45 13.60 -14.38
CA THR A 281 -10.70 14.35 -15.38
C THR A 281 -10.04 15.57 -14.72
N SER A 282 -8.77 15.80 -15.05
CA SER A 282 -7.99 16.94 -14.52
C SER A 282 -8.36 18.26 -15.18
N ALA A 283 -8.43 19.34 -14.41
CA ALA A 283 -8.48 20.69 -14.97
C ALA A 283 -7.17 21.07 -15.68
N ASN A 284 -6.02 20.56 -15.16
CA ASN A 284 -4.73 20.75 -15.82
C ASN A 284 -4.71 19.99 -17.16
N ASN A 285 -4.57 20.70 -18.24
CA ASN A 285 -4.58 20.17 -19.60
C ASN A 285 -3.47 20.83 -20.45
N TYR A 286 -3.23 20.34 -21.65
CA TYR A 286 -2.13 20.83 -22.50
C TYR A 286 -2.46 22.13 -23.27
N TYR A 287 -3.68 22.65 -23.16
CA TYR A 287 -4.02 23.97 -23.69
C TYR A 287 -3.73 25.06 -22.65
N GLY A 288 -4.13 24.83 -21.39
CA GLY A 288 -3.85 25.69 -20.26
C GLY A 288 -4.72 26.96 -20.18
N GLN A 289 -4.59 27.60 -19.05
CA GLN A 289 -5.19 28.87 -18.71
C GLN A 289 -4.07 29.85 -18.37
N PHE A 290 -4.21 31.07 -18.75
CA PHE A 290 -3.19 32.11 -18.59
C PHE A 290 -3.80 33.40 -18.05
N ASP A 291 -3.07 34.05 -17.13
CA ASP A 291 -3.54 35.30 -16.50
C ASP A 291 -2.40 36.32 -16.46
N MET A 292 -2.73 37.62 -16.55
CA MET A 292 -1.76 38.70 -16.45
C MET A 292 -1.31 38.89 -14.99
N VAL A 293 0.01 38.99 -14.77
CA VAL A 293 0.61 38.93 -13.43
C VAL A 293 0.25 40.11 -12.51
N THR A 294 -0.10 41.26 -13.04
CA THR A 294 -0.35 42.46 -12.20
C THR A 294 -1.75 43.04 -12.39
N SER A 295 -2.40 43.37 -11.28
CA SER A 295 -3.72 44.03 -11.29
C SER A 295 -3.72 45.40 -12.03
N SER A 296 -2.58 46.08 -12.11
CA SER A 296 -2.41 47.26 -12.94
C SER A 296 -2.42 46.97 -14.44
N GLU A 297 -2.21 45.70 -14.82
CA GLU A 297 -2.32 45.21 -16.19
C GLU A 297 -3.75 44.78 -16.52
N HIS A 298 -4.60 44.55 -15.52
CA HIS A 298 -6.04 44.25 -15.64
C HIS A 298 -6.93 45.47 -15.68
N GLY A 299 -6.42 46.68 -15.42
CA GLY A 299 -7.21 47.91 -15.34
C GLY A 299 -7.90 48.26 -16.66
N SER A 300 -9.02 48.99 -16.58
CA SER A 300 -9.84 49.49 -17.71
C SER A 300 -9.09 50.37 -18.69
N SER A 301 -7.87 50.75 -18.43
CA SER A 301 -6.98 51.54 -19.30
C SER A 301 -6.06 50.69 -20.19
N ASP A 302 -6.04 49.37 -20.05
CA ASP A 302 -5.29 48.49 -20.96
C ASP A 302 -6.05 48.39 -22.29
N PRO A 303 -5.46 48.75 -23.43
CA PRO A 303 -6.11 48.71 -24.74
C PRO A 303 -6.44 47.26 -25.19
N TYR A 304 -5.91 46.22 -24.55
CA TYR A 304 -6.15 44.82 -24.82
C TYR A 304 -7.15 44.17 -23.86
N ASN A 305 -7.48 44.88 -22.77
CA ASN A 305 -8.48 44.46 -21.83
C ASN A 305 -9.82 44.35 -22.54
N HIS A 306 -10.47 43.18 -22.48
CA HIS A 306 -11.77 42.86 -23.04
C HIS A 306 -11.84 42.49 -24.53
N VAL A 307 -10.72 42.35 -25.26
CA VAL A 307 -10.76 41.83 -26.63
C VAL A 307 -10.57 40.30 -26.64
N PHE A 308 -9.55 39.83 -25.95
CA PHE A 308 -9.17 38.41 -25.89
C PHE A 308 -8.97 37.90 -24.47
N THR A 309 -9.15 38.71 -23.46
CA THR A 309 -9.13 38.35 -22.05
C THR A 309 -10.46 38.71 -21.39
N ASP A 310 -10.78 38.14 -20.27
CA ASP A 310 -11.87 38.58 -19.42
C ASP A 310 -11.54 39.90 -18.71
N SER A 311 -12.42 40.37 -17.81
CA SER A 311 -12.22 41.66 -17.06
C SER A 311 -11.02 41.59 -16.09
N ASN A 312 -10.52 40.39 -15.77
CA ASN A 312 -9.41 40.15 -14.85
C ASN A 312 -8.09 39.89 -15.57
N GLY A 313 -8.07 39.86 -16.92
CA GLY A 313 -6.88 39.59 -17.72
C GLY A 313 -6.63 38.11 -18.03
N GLU A 314 -7.59 37.23 -17.68
CA GLU A 314 -7.53 35.80 -17.88
C GLU A 314 -7.97 35.41 -19.28
N PHE A 315 -7.31 34.41 -19.84
CA PHE A 315 -7.70 33.75 -21.08
C PHE A 315 -7.34 32.27 -21.08
N GLU A 316 -8.06 31.52 -21.90
CA GLU A 316 -7.81 30.11 -22.14
C GLU A 316 -7.37 29.86 -23.58
N VAL A 317 -6.60 28.81 -23.79
CA VAL A 317 -6.20 28.32 -25.12
C VAL A 317 -7.06 27.11 -25.50
N PHE A 318 -7.48 27.05 -26.77
CA PHE A 318 -8.31 25.98 -27.31
C PHE A 318 -7.80 25.55 -28.69
N PRO A 319 -8.23 24.35 -29.21
CA PRO A 319 -7.94 23.97 -30.58
C PRO A 319 -8.47 25.04 -31.56
N LEU A 320 -7.69 25.33 -32.61
CA LEU A 320 -8.16 26.22 -33.67
C LEU A 320 -9.40 25.62 -34.37
N GLY A 321 -10.49 26.40 -34.41
CA GLY A 321 -11.79 25.95 -34.92
C GLY A 321 -12.78 25.51 -33.84
N ASP A 322 -12.40 25.51 -32.56
CA ASP A 322 -13.33 25.35 -31.45
C ASP A 322 -14.37 26.51 -31.45
N THR A 323 -15.61 26.19 -31.07
CA THR A 323 -16.71 27.19 -31.09
C THR A 323 -16.48 28.31 -30.08
N ARG A 324 -15.68 28.07 -29.02
CA ARG A 324 -15.30 29.06 -28.02
C ARG A 324 -14.39 30.14 -28.60
N CYS A 325 -13.54 29.80 -29.57
CA CYS A 325 -12.68 30.75 -30.29
C CYS A 325 -13.45 31.85 -30.99
N SER A 326 -14.68 31.62 -31.38
CA SER A 326 -15.49 32.51 -32.24
C SER A 326 -16.55 33.29 -31.46
N ASN A 327 -16.66 33.22 -30.15
CA ASN A 327 -17.91 33.46 -29.43
C ASN A 327 -18.02 34.84 -28.77
N ARG A 328 -17.31 35.87 -29.24
CA ARG A 328 -17.55 37.25 -28.80
C ARG A 328 -18.19 38.12 -29.85
N SER A 329 -19.50 37.99 -29.99
CA SER A 329 -20.31 38.89 -30.78
C SER A 329 -20.27 40.38 -30.33
N SER A 330 -19.91 40.64 -29.07
CA SER A 330 -19.75 42.01 -28.52
C SER A 330 -18.46 42.70 -28.97
N GLN A 331 -17.50 41.98 -29.55
CA GLN A 331 -16.18 42.48 -29.93
C GLN A 331 -15.82 42.27 -31.42
N GLY A 332 -16.78 42.05 -32.27
CA GLY A 332 -16.55 41.96 -33.71
C GLY A 332 -16.37 40.57 -34.28
N GLY A 333 -16.40 39.53 -33.42
CA GLY A 333 -16.37 38.12 -33.86
C GLY A 333 -15.04 37.65 -34.45
N GLU A 334 -13.93 38.32 -34.16
CA GLU A 334 -12.60 37.91 -34.60
C GLU A 334 -12.08 36.74 -33.74
N VAL A 335 -11.57 35.69 -34.42
CA VAL A 335 -10.82 34.61 -33.78
C VAL A 335 -9.36 35.00 -33.73
N PHE A 336 -8.73 34.91 -32.58
CA PHE A 336 -7.28 35.06 -32.47
C PHE A 336 -6.61 33.70 -32.66
N ASP A 337 -5.98 33.51 -33.81
CA ASP A 337 -5.13 32.35 -34.11
C ASP A 337 -3.73 32.59 -33.55
N THR A 338 -3.26 31.72 -32.66
CA THR A 338 -1.93 31.83 -32.08
C THR A 338 -0.82 31.55 -33.10
N GLY A 339 -1.16 31.00 -34.28
CA GLY A 339 -0.19 30.53 -35.28
C GLY A 339 0.33 29.11 -35.03
N TYR A 340 -0.14 28.42 -33.97
CA TYR A 340 0.34 27.09 -33.55
C TYR A 340 -0.79 26.03 -33.57
N GLY A 341 -1.86 26.26 -34.32
CA GLY A 341 -3.02 25.38 -34.39
C GLY A 341 -3.98 25.53 -33.20
N THR A 342 -3.84 26.60 -32.44
CA THR A 342 -4.67 26.94 -31.29
C THR A 342 -5.25 28.36 -31.43
N CYS A 343 -6.24 28.66 -30.63
CA CYS A 343 -6.83 30.00 -30.52
C CYS A 343 -6.93 30.41 -29.05
N ILE A 344 -7.14 31.71 -28.84
CA ILE A 344 -7.39 32.29 -27.52
C ILE A 344 -8.90 32.58 -27.37
N ALA A 345 -9.41 32.24 -26.18
CA ALA A 345 -10.76 32.63 -25.75
C ALA A 345 -10.70 33.28 -24.36
N ALA A 346 -11.41 34.41 -24.21
CA ALA A 346 -11.37 35.16 -22.97
C ALA A 346 -12.52 34.82 -22.03
N ASP A 347 -13.21 33.77 -22.19
CA ASP A 347 -14.36 33.40 -21.37
C ASP A 347 -14.16 31.99 -20.77
N GLY A 348 -13.85 31.98 -19.50
CA GLY A 348 -13.62 30.77 -18.71
C GLY A 348 -14.84 29.85 -18.52
N ASN A 349 -15.74 29.78 -19.48
CA ASN A 349 -16.92 28.92 -19.43
C ASN A 349 -16.61 27.43 -19.62
N GLY A 350 -15.53 26.97 -19.08
CA GLY A 350 -15.16 25.57 -18.98
C GLY A 350 -13.84 25.29 -19.66
N THR A 351 -12.81 25.21 -18.84
CA THR A 351 -11.51 24.68 -19.20
C THR A 351 -11.67 23.33 -19.90
N GLU A 352 -10.87 23.11 -20.92
CA GLU A 352 -10.62 21.75 -21.43
C GLU A 352 -10.13 20.88 -20.27
N ARG A 353 -10.55 19.64 -20.23
CA ARG A 353 -10.15 18.71 -19.18
C ARG A 353 -9.34 17.57 -19.75
N TYR A 354 -8.31 17.16 -19.03
CA TYR A 354 -7.42 16.09 -19.44
C TYR A 354 -7.87 14.75 -18.87
N ASN A 355 -7.94 13.72 -19.73
CA ASN A 355 -8.15 12.35 -19.31
C ASN A 355 -6.84 11.77 -18.75
N LEU A 356 -6.75 11.61 -17.44
CA LEU A 356 -5.52 11.18 -16.76
C LEU A 356 -5.09 9.76 -17.13
N TRP A 357 -6.06 8.89 -17.42
CA TRP A 357 -5.83 7.46 -17.52
C TRP A 357 -5.69 6.96 -18.97
N GLY A 358 -6.00 7.78 -19.94
CA GLY A 358 -6.04 7.37 -21.35
C GLY A 358 -4.75 6.75 -21.90
N HIS A 359 -3.59 7.01 -21.26
CA HIS A 359 -2.28 6.53 -21.73
C HIS A 359 -1.42 5.91 -20.61
N THR A 360 -1.98 5.68 -19.42
CA THR A 360 -1.26 5.08 -18.29
C THR A 360 -1.36 3.56 -18.33
N ASP A 361 -0.52 2.91 -17.55
CA ASP A 361 -0.64 1.50 -17.26
C ASP A 361 -1.62 1.26 -16.10
N ALA A 362 -2.53 0.33 -16.26
CA ALA A 362 -3.37 -0.21 -15.19
C ALA A 362 -2.67 -1.38 -14.47
N ARG A 363 -1.63 -1.95 -15.07
CA ARG A 363 -0.77 -2.98 -14.51
C ARG A 363 0.63 -2.83 -15.12
N SER A 364 1.65 -2.94 -14.29
CA SER A 364 3.05 -2.74 -14.70
C SER A 364 3.62 -3.89 -15.50
N ASP A 365 4.67 -3.60 -16.27
CA ASP A 365 5.66 -4.59 -16.69
C ASP A 365 6.48 -5.01 -15.47
N LEU A 366 6.67 -6.32 -15.28
CA LEU A 366 7.40 -6.86 -14.12
C LEU A 366 8.17 -8.13 -14.48
N GLN A 367 9.46 -8.12 -14.16
CA GLN A 367 10.28 -9.32 -14.13
C GLN A 367 10.76 -9.55 -12.70
N ARG A 368 10.66 -10.78 -12.19
CA ARG A 368 11.08 -11.15 -10.83
C ARG A 368 11.81 -12.47 -10.83
N THR A 369 12.91 -12.55 -10.07
CA THR A 369 13.66 -13.78 -9.82
C THR A 369 13.82 -13.99 -8.33
N ASN A 370 13.46 -15.16 -7.85
CA ASN A 370 13.69 -15.64 -6.50
C ASN A 370 14.56 -16.89 -6.52
N ILE A 371 15.60 -16.94 -5.69
CA ILE A 371 16.43 -18.13 -5.48
C ILE A 371 16.58 -18.33 -3.98
N PHE A 372 16.30 -19.53 -3.51
CA PHE A 372 16.51 -19.90 -2.13
C PHE A 372 17.26 -21.23 -2.06
N VAL A 373 18.30 -21.30 -1.24
CA VAL A 373 19.10 -22.49 -1.00
C VAL A 373 19.04 -22.84 0.48
N TYR A 374 18.72 -24.08 0.77
CA TYR A 374 18.80 -24.64 2.10
C TYR A 374 19.85 -25.77 2.12
N ILE A 375 20.79 -25.70 3.04
CA ILE A 375 21.82 -26.73 3.23
C ILE A 375 21.73 -27.23 4.66
N ASN A 376 21.56 -28.52 4.80
CA ASN A 376 21.51 -29.22 6.06
C ASN A 376 22.70 -30.15 6.15
N HIS A 377 23.47 -30.18 7.27
CA HIS A 377 24.64 -31.02 7.43
C HIS A 377 24.76 -31.55 8.84
N ASP A 378 24.66 -32.86 8.98
CA ASP A 378 24.93 -33.57 10.22
C ASP A 378 26.44 -33.60 10.49
N LEU A 379 26.89 -32.91 11.55
CA LEU A 379 28.26 -32.85 12.01
C LEU A 379 28.64 -34.08 12.87
N GLY A 380 27.67 -34.91 13.17
CA GLY A 380 27.80 -36.03 14.10
C GLY A 380 27.63 -35.60 15.58
N ASN A 381 27.53 -36.58 16.47
CA ASN A 381 27.28 -36.35 17.89
C ASN A 381 26.00 -35.59 18.22
N GLY A 382 24.96 -35.67 17.37
CA GLY A 382 23.70 -34.95 17.56
C GLY A 382 23.77 -33.43 17.29
N ILE A 383 24.78 -32.98 16.56
CA ILE A 383 24.93 -31.56 16.14
C ILE A 383 24.70 -31.45 14.65
N GLU A 384 23.83 -30.57 14.26
CA GLU A 384 23.50 -30.25 12.87
C GLU A 384 23.80 -28.80 12.57
N SER A 385 24.41 -28.52 11.42
CA SER A 385 24.52 -27.16 10.88
C SER A 385 23.49 -26.95 9.76
N PHE A 386 22.89 -25.77 9.72
CA PHE A 386 21.97 -25.39 8.65
C PHE A 386 22.31 -24.00 8.10
N THR A 387 22.19 -23.88 6.78
CA THR A 387 22.52 -22.65 6.04
C THR A 387 21.34 -22.28 5.15
N GLU A 388 20.96 -21.01 5.16
CA GLU A 388 20.01 -20.42 4.21
C GLU A 388 20.70 -19.34 3.38
N LEU A 389 20.53 -19.40 2.06
CA LEU A 389 20.94 -18.37 1.15
C LEU A 389 19.71 -17.94 0.33
N GLY A 390 19.35 -16.66 0.40
CA GLY A 390 18.25 -16.08 -0.35
C GLY A 390 18.75 -14.99 -1.28
N TYR A 391 18.23 -14.97 -2.50
CA TYR A 391 18.42 -13.91 -3.47
C TYR A 391 17.09 -13.59 -4.15
N TYR A 392 16.73 -12.33 -4.16
CA TYR A 392 15.56 -11.80 -4.84
C TYR A 392 15.96 -10.59 -5.67
N THR A 393 15.41 -10.48 -6.87
CA THR A 393 15.49 -9.27 -7.68
C THR A 393 14.19 -9.07 -8.47
N SER A 394 13.80 -7.82 -8.67
CA SER A 394 12.70 -7.44 -9.55
C SER A 394 13.04 -6.21 -10.36
N GLU A 395 12.58 -6.18 -11.60
CA GLU A 395 12.62 -5.04 -12.52
C GLU A 395 11.14 -4.69 -12.83
N TYR A 396 10.75 -3.45 -12.54
CA TYR A 396 9.37 -2.95 -12.63
C TYR A 396 9.33 -1.69 -13.45
N LEU A 397 8.47 -1.62 -14.47
CA LEU A 397 8.28 -0.45 -15.31
C LEU A 397 6.80 -0.08 -15.40
N LEU A 398 6.48 1.20 -15.16
CA LEU A 398 5.11 1.70 -15.18
C LEU A 398 5.00 3.06 -15.87
N ALA A 399 4.09 3.19 -16.85
CA ALA A 399 3.75 4.46 -17.47
C ALA A 399 2.69 5.20 -16.63
N ARG A 400 3.01 6.45 -16.24
CA ARG A 400 2.15 7.35 -15.46
C ARG A 400 1.72 8.57 -16.28
N HIS A 401 0.61 9.19 -15.88
CA HIS A 401 0.15 10.44 -16.50
C HIS A 401 1.23 11.53 -16.49
N PRO A 402 1.22 12.45 -17.47
CA PRO A 402 2.18 13.54 -17.58
C PRO A 402 2.20 14.46 -16.36
N SER A 403 3.33 15.15 -16.16
CA SER A 403 3.49 16.14 -15.09
C SER A 403 2.57 17.35 -15.27
N ALA A 404 2.06 17.86 -14.15
CA ALA A 404 1.36 19.14 -14.07
C ALA A 404 1.81 19.88 -12.80
N PRO A 405 1.95 21.20 -12.79
CA PRO A 405 2.32 21.94 -11.60
C PRO A 405 1.32 21.72 -10.46
N PHE A 406 1.80 21.78 -9.24
CA PHE A 406 0.91 22.04 -8.10
C PHE A 406 0.41 23.50 -8.17
N SER A 407 -0.82 23.75 -7.77
CA SER A 407 -1.39 25.11 -7.75
C SER A 407 -0.65 26.07 -6.79
N SER A 408 0.13 25.50 -5.85
CA SER A 408 1.00 26.26 -4.96
C SER A 408 2.32 26.73 -5.63
N VAL A 409 2.66 26.20 -6.81
CA VAL A 409 3.89 26.58 -7.53
C VAL A 409 3.49 27.40 -8.76
N LYS A 410 3.79 28.70 -8.73
CA LYS A 410 3.41 29.61 -9.81
C LYS A 410 4.49 29.69 -10.89
N HIS A 411 4.14 29.28 -12.10
CA HIS A 411 4.99 29.45 -13.28
C HIS A 411 4.56 30.72 -14.04
N ARG A 412 5.53 31.35 -14.71
CA ARG A 412 5.26 32.55 -15.53
C ARG A 412 5.93 32.45 -16.88
N VAL A 413 5.19 32.76 -17.93
CA VAL A 413 5.76 33.07 -19.23
C VAL A 413 6.42 34.43 -19.15
N GLY A 414 7.69 34.53 -19.46
CA GLY A 414 8.44 35.79 -19.40
C GLY A 414 8.01 36.78 -20.48
N PRO A 415 8.20 38.09 -20.25
CA PRO A 415 7.77 39.15 -21.17
C PRO A 415 8.51 39.12 -22.49
N ASP A 416 9.70 38.49 -22.52
CA ASP A 416 10.54 38.34 -23.72
C ASP A 416 10.40 36.97 -24.38
N ASN A 417 9.52 36.09 -23.88
CA ASN A 417 9.35 34.74 -24.45
C ASN A 417 9.11 34.85 -25.95
N TYR A 418 9.88 34.03 -26.71
CA TYR A 418 9.85 34.07 -28.18
C TYR A 418 8.41 33.89 -28.74
N TYR A 419 7.72 32.85 -28.27
CA TYR A 419 6.37 32.49 -28.80
C TYR A 419 5.29 33.48 -28.37
N LEU A 420 5.38 34.00 -27.13
CA LEU A 420 4.47 35.07 -26.66
C LEU A 420 4.57 36.30 -27.55
N ASN A 421 5.78 36.69 -27.94
CA ASN A 421 5.99 37.87 -28.76
C ASN A 421 5.70 37.64 -30.26
N GLN A 422 5.46 36.43 -30.74
CA GLN A 422 4.97 36.15 -32.09
C GLN A 422 3.44 36.31 -32.19
N MET A 423 2.72 36.35 -31.09
CA MET A 423 1.28 36.56 -31.08
C MET A 423 0.97 38.04 -31.41
N THR A 424 0.68 38.31 -32.68
CA THR A 424 0.46 39.67 -33.19
C THR A 424 -0.93 39.83 -33.77
N LEU A 425 -1.50 41.04 -33.58
CA LEU A 425 -2.73 41.45 -34.24
C LEU A 425 -2.51 41.64 -35.75
N ALA A 426 -3.58 41.80 -36.50
CA ALA A 426 -3.53 41.95 -37.96
C ALA A 426 -2.74 43.20 -38.43
N ASP A 427 -2.56 44.20 -37.54
CA ASP A 427 -1.74 45.40 -37.78
C ASP A 427 -0.26 45.19 -37.45
N GLY A 428 0.12 44.03 -36.95
CA GLY A 428 1.48 43.67 -36.53
C GLY A 428 1.81 44.03 -35.07
N THR A 429 0.85 44.53 -34.31
CA THR A 429 1.02 44.81 -32.89
C THR A 429 1.06 43.50 -32.08
N ALA A 430 2.09 43.27 -31.28
CA ALA A 430 2.17 42.10 -30.40
C ALA A 430 1.10 42.20 -29.28
N LEU A 431 0.31 41.14 -29.13
CA LEU A 431 -0.85 41.09 -28.23
C LEU A 431 -0.44 41.24 -26.75
N PHE A 432 0.65 40.55 -26.36
CA PHE A 432 1.13 40.53 -24.99
C PHE A 432 2.56 41.11 -24.82
N ALA A 433 2.94 42.04 -25.67
CA ALA A 433 4.26 42.66 -25.68
C ALA A 433 4.67 43.20 -24.30
N GLY A 434 5.74 42.65 -23.74
CA GLY A 434 6.28 43.07 -22.44
C GLY A 434 5.44 42.68 -21.22
N LYS A 435 4.40 41.86 -21.40
CA LYS A 435 3.56 41.33 -20.33
C LYS A 435 4.13 39.99 -19.82
N GLN A 436 3.93 39.71 -18.54
CA GLN A 436 4.16 38.40 -17.97
C GLN A 436 2.83 37.70 -17.79
N LEU A 437 2.77 36.38 -18.05
CA LEU A 437 1.54 35.61 -17.86
C LEU A 437 1.79 34.53 -16.82
N TYR A 438 0.92 34.39 -15.83
CA TYR A 438 0.80 33.19 -15.03
C TYR A 438 0.36 32.02 -15.91
N VAL A 439 0.82 30.83 -15.56
CA VAL A 439 0.45 29.57 -16.21
C VAL A 439 -0.39 28.78 -15.21
N ASP A 440 -1.67 28.68 -15.46
CA ASP A 440 -2.62 27.94 -14.64
C ASP A 440 -3.23 26.78 -15.43
N ASN A 441 -3.74 25.81 -14.72
CA ASN A 441 -4.42 24.62 -15.29
C ASN A 441 -3.66 23.96 -16.46
N TYR A 442 -2.33 23.97 -16.42
CA TYR A 442 -1.49 23.48 -17.50
C TYR A 442 -0.94 22.07 -17.19
N ARG A 443 -0.79 21.24 -18.24
CA ARG A 443 -0.18 19.91 -18.19
C ARG A 443 0.79 19.71 -19.34
N PHE A 444 1.99 19.25 -19.01
CA PHE A 444 3.04 18.93 -19.98
C PHE A 444 2.76 17.56 -20.60
N ALA A 445 1.75 17.48 -21.46
CA ALA A 445 1.20 16.22 -21.95
C ALA A 445 2.03 15.57 -23.06
N GLU A 446 3.15 16.18 -23.47
CA GLU A 446 4.08 15.68 -24.49
C GLU A 446 4.81 14.41 -24.03
N LYS A 447 4.96 14.23 -22.71
CA LYS A 447 5.70 13.09 -22.15
C LYS A 447 4.94 12.44 -21.01
N LEU A 448 4.85 11.13 -21.06
CA LEU A 448 4.45 10.32 -19.92
C LEU A 448 5.61 10.23 -18.93
N ARG A 449 5.32 10.13 -17.65
CA ARG A 449 6.33 9.78 -16.65
C ARG A 449 6.53 8.28 -16.66
N MET A 450 7.75 7.81 -16.90
CA MET A 450 8.08 6.40 -16.84
C MET A 450 8.75 6.11 -15.50
N VAL A 451 8.17 5.23 -14.71
CA VAL A 451 8.71 4.84 -13.40
C VAL A 451 9.38 3.49 -13.54
N ASP A 452 10.67 3.46 -13.31
CA ASP A 452 11.54 2.29 -13.35
C ASP A 452 12.02 1.99 -11.92
N VAL A 453 11.70 0.79 -11.41
CA VAL A 453 12.09 0.40 -10.06
C VAL A 453 12.80 -0.96 -10.08
N GLU A 454 14.08 -0.93 -9.72
CA GLU A 454 14.85 -2.16 -9.49
C GLU A 454 14.92 -2.45 -7.99
N LYS A 455 14.62 -3.68 -7.58
CA LYS A 455 14.80 -4.14 -6.21
C LYS A 455 15.72 -5.35 -6.16
N GLU A 456 16.56 -5.38 -5.13
CA GLU A 456 17.42 -6.54 -4.85
C GLU A 456 17.40 -6.84 -3.35
N THR A 457 17.36 -8.13 -2.99
CA THR A 457 17.52 -8.57 -1.61
C THR A 457 18.42 -9.78 -1.53
N ILE A 458 19.38 -9.72 -0.60
CA ILE A 458 20.28 -10.82 -0.27
C ILE A 458 20.04 -11.23 1.19
N ARG A 459 19.96 -12.55 1.44
CA ARG A 459 19.90 -13.13 2.78
C ARG A 459 20.94 -14.23 2.91
N VAL A 460 21.67 -14.22 4.02
CA VAL A 460 22.57 -15.28 4.44
C VAL A 460 22.29 -15.63 5.90
N LEU A 461 22.05 -16.90 6.17
CA LEU A 461 21.90 -17.41 7.52
C LEU A 461 22.81 -18.63 7.70
N GLN A 462 23.51 -18.67 8.83
CA GLN A 462 24.25 -19.83 9.29
C GLN A 462 23.81 -20.15 10.72
N GLY A 463 23.29 -21.36 10.91
CA GLY A 463 22.85 -21.83 12.21
C GLY A 463 23.43 -23.19 12.57
N PHE A 464 23.31 -23.49 13.86
CA PHE A 464 23.64 -24.79 14.45
C PHE A 464 22.54 -25.16 15.44
N ARG A 465 22.20 -26.43 15.48
CA ARG A 465 21.26 -27.01 16.44
C ARG A 465 21.74 -28.37 16.93
N GLY A 466 21.28 -28.74 18.10
CA GLY A 466 21.66 -30.02 18.67
C GLY A 466 21.01 -30.26 20.02
N SER A 467 21.33 -31.41 20.63
CA SER A 467 20.88 -31.76 21.97
C SER A 467 22.08 -32.00 22.86
N LEU A 468 22.00 -31.54 24.09
CA LEU A 468 22.98 -31.78 25.17
C LEU A 468 22.23 -32.36 26.36
N ASP A 469 22.40 -33.64 26.63
CA ASP A 469 21.56 -34.41 27.56
C ASP A 469 20.05 -34.27 27.20
N GLU A 470 19.24 -33.68 28.09
CA GLU A 470 17.80 -33.46 27.88
C GLU A 470 17.48 -32.06 27.35
N TRP A 471 18.48 -31.25 27.01
CA TRP A 471 18.31 -29.91 26.51
C TRP A 471 18.56 -29.84 25.02
N ASP A 472 17.55 -29.41 24.26
CA ASP A 472 17.72 -28.98 22.88
C ASP A 472 18.20 -27.54 22.82
N TRP A 473 19.09 -27.24 21.90
CA TRP A 473 19.59 -25.90 21.66
C TRP A 473 19.63 -25.57 20.16
N GLU A 474 19.40 -24.30 19.84
CA GLU A 474 19.54 -23.77 18.50
C GLU A 474 20.06 -22.35 18.56
N GLY A 475 20.97 -21.99 17.67
CA GLY A 475 21.45 -20.64 17.48
C GLY A 475 21.78 -20.34 16.04
N ALA A 476 21.57 -19.13 15.59
CA ALA A 476 21.87 -18.71 14.23
C ALA A 476 22.35 -17.26 14.15
N PHE A 477 23.13 -16.98 13.13
CA PHE A 477 23.48 -15.65 12.67
C PHE A 477 22.80 -15.40 11.34
N VAL A 478 22.16 -14.24 11.18
CA VAL A 478 21.48 -13.79 9.97
C VAL A 478 22.06 -12.45 9.54
N TYR A 479 22.33 -12.32 8.26
CA TYR A 479 22.57 -11.05 7.58
C TYR A 479 21.67 -10.94 6.36
N SER A 480 20.94 -9.85 6.25
CA SER A 480 20.14 -9.53 5.06
C SER A 480 20.31 -8.07 4.69
N LYS A 481 20.29 -7.81 3.39
CA LYS A 481 20.32 -6.45 2.83
C LYS A 481 19.32 -6.39 1.68
N ALA A 482 18.52 -5.31 1.66
CA ALA A 482 17.61 -4.99 0.56
C ALA A 482 17.91 -3.60 0.02
N THR A 483 17.81 -3.42 -1.31
CA THR A 483 17.92 -2.15 -2.01
C THR A 483 16.69 -1.93 -2.89
N SER A 484 16.37 -0.67 -3.16
CA SER A 484 15.35 -0.24 -4.11
C SER A 484 15.87 1.02 -4.83
N ASP A 485 16.08 0.89 -6.12
CA ASP A 485 16.48 1.98 -7.01
C ASP A 485 15.21 2.37 -7.80
N ASP A 486 14.61 3.51 -7.43
CA ASP A 486 13.37 4.06 -8.03
C ASP A 486 13.77 5.29 -8.84
N ILE A 487 13.63 5.22 -10.17
CA ILE A 487 13.96 6.30 -11.10
C ILE A 487 12.69 6.66 -11.88
N THR A 488 12.27 7.91 -11.79
CA THR A 488 11.19 8.43 -12.63
C THR A 488 11.79 9.26 -13.76
N HIS A 489 11.67 8.76 -14.97
CA HIS A 489 12.11 9.43 -16.20
C HIS A 489 11.11 10.46 -16.70
N ASP A 490 11.56 11.36 -17.59
CA ASP A 490 10.72 12.38 -18.24
C ASP A 490 9.99 13.31 -17.23
N ARG A 491 10.67 13.62 -16.10
CA ARG A 491 10.24 14.65 -15.16
C ARG A 491 10.68 16.02 -15.67
N ILE A 492 10.04 17.06 -15.19
CA ILE A 492 10.34 18.43 -15.56
C ILE A 492 10.99 19.14 -14.39
N SER A 493 12.19 19.73 -14.62
CA SER A 493 12.84 20.61 -13.66
C SER A 493 12.17 21.98 -13.68
N ASN A 494 11.80 22.50 -12.51
CA ASN A 494 11.25 23.83 -12.35
C ASN A 494 12.25 24.92 -12.77
N SER A 495 13.54 24.76 -12.48
CA SER A 495 14.61 25.70 -12.90
C SER A 495 14.75 25.74 -14.42
N LEU A 496 14.86 24.58 -15.07
CA LEU A 496 14.96 24.49 -16.52
C LEU A 496 13.70 25.00 -17.24
N LEU A 497 12.53 24.71 -16.68
CA LEU A 497 11.26 25.23 -17.19
C LEU A 497 11.19 26.77 -17.07
N LYS A 498 11.61 27.33 -15.93
CA LYS A 498 11.71 28.77 -15.73
C LYS A 498 12.60 29.44 -16.77
N GLU A 499 13.80 28.86 -17.03
CA GLU A 499 14.69 29.33 -18.09
C GLU A 499 14.04 29.24 -19.48
N ALA A 500 13.38 28.12 -19.78
CA ALA A 500 12.74 27.91 -21.07
C ALA A 500 11.54 28.84 -21.32
N LEU A 501 10.74 29.14 -20.29
CA LEU A 501 9.61 30.07 -20.38
C LEU A 501 10.07 31.53 -20.53
N TRP A 502 11.31 31.87 -20.17
CA TRP A 502 11.87 33.23 -20.27
C TRP A 502 12.82 33.42 -21.45
N ASP A 503 13.02 32.39 -22.27
CA ASP A 503 13.95 32.42 -23.40
C ASP A 503 13.35 33.24 -24.58
N SER A 504 14.11 34.22 -25.08
CA SER A 504 13.73 35.06 -26.21
C SER A 504 14.10 34.49 -27.60
N THR A 505 14.59 33.28 -27.66
CA THR A 505 14.95 32.58 -28.91
C THR A 505 13.94 31.51 -29.31
N PRO A 506 13.93 31.01 -30.53
CA PRO A 506 13.09 29.92 -30.94
C PRO A 506 13.24 28.62 -30.11
N ALA A 507 14.26 28.53 -29.25
CA ALA A 507 14.44 27.45 -28.33
C ALA A 507 13.60 27.58 -27.03
N ALA A 508 12.84 28.68 -26.87
CA ALA A 508 11.90 28.86 -25.77
C ALA A 508 10.89 27.71 -25.67
N TYR A 509 10.37 27.48 -24.46
CA TYR A 509 9.21 26.61 -24.33
C TYR A 509 7.97 27.35 -24.88
N ASN A 510 7.20 26.65 -25.73
CA ASN A 510 5.96 27.17 -26.31
C ASN A 510 4.74 26.59 -25.58
N PRO A 511 4.14 27.28 -24.61
CA PRO A 511 2.96 26.76 -23.91
C PRO A 511 1.65 26.94 -24.68
N PHE A 512 1.65 27.59 -25.84
CA PHE A 512 0.44 27.92 -26.64
C PHE A 512 0.19 26.94 -27.79
N SER A 513 1.03 25.91 -27.93
CA SER A 513 0.99 24.99 -29.08
C SER A 513 0.26 23.67 -28.80
N ALA A 514 -0.37 23.54 -27.64
CA ALA A 514 -0.98 22.27 -27.21
C ALA A 514 0.00 21.07 -27.29
N GLY A 515 1.25 21.31 -26.90
CA GLY A 515 2.31 20.29 -26.90
C GLY A 515 2.93 19.99 -28.26
N VAL A 516 2.52 20.65 -29.34
CA VAL A 516 3.12 20.48 -30.68
C VAL A 516 4.30 21.45 -30.80
N ASP A 517 5.50 20.90 -31.07
CA ASP A 517 6.74 21.70 -31.20
C ASP A 517 6.99 22.65 -30.00
N SER A 518 6.74 22.14 -28.78
CA SER A 518 6.81 22.92 -27.55
C SER A 518 8.23 23.13 -27.02
N ASN A 519 9.24 22.41 -27.53
CA ASN A 519 10.63 22.36 -27.01
C ASN A 519 10.72 21.80 -25.58
N ILE A 520 9.87 20.86 -25.18
CA ILE A 520 9.83 20.24 -23.85
C ILE A 520 11.15 19.58 -23.45
N GLU A 521 11.87 19.00 -24.42
CA GLU A 521 13.08 18.16 -24.18
C GLU A 521 14.16 18.88 -23.36
N ARG A 522 14.26 20.19 -23.43
CA ARG A 522 15.26 20.96 -22.66
C ARG A 522 14.92 21.10 -21.18
N THR A 523 13.69 20.72 -20.78
CA THR A 523 13.20 20.81 -19.38
C THR A 523 13.20 19.48 -18.67
N LEU A 524 13.47 18.38 -19.41
CA LEU A 524 13.36 17.02 -18.91
C LEU A 524 14.55 16.63 -18.06
N VAL A 525 14.28 15.89 -16.99
CA VAL A 525 15.25 15.31 -16.05
C VAL A 525 14.75 13.97 -15.56
N ASP A 526 15.67 13.13 -15.12
CA ASP A 526 15.36 11.95 -14.33
C ASP A 526 15.44 12.29 -12.84
N ILE A 527 14.52 11.75 -12.07
CA ILE A 527 14.43 11.95 -10.60
C ILE A 527 14.56 10.60 -9.93
N TYR A 528 15.51 10.45 -9.02
CA TYR A 528 15.77 9.20 -8.34
C TYR A 528 15.36 9.21 -6.86
N ARG A 529 15.21 8.00 -6.33
CA ARG A 529 15.10 7.67 -4.92
C ARG A 529 15.81 6.35 -4.69
N TYR A 530 16.87 6.33 -3.90
CA TYR A 530 17.64 5.14 -3.58
C TYR A 530 17.40 4.72 -2.12
N GLY A 531 16.74 3.58 -1.96
CA GLY A 531 16.46 3.00 -0.65
C GLY A 531 17.40 1.85 -0.31
N GLU A 532 17.84 1.79 0.93
CA GLU A 532 18.59 0.65 1.46
C GLU A 532 18.07 0.28 2.85
N SER A 533 17.91 -1.02 3.11
CA SER A 533 17.68 -1.53 4.45
C SER A 533 18.57 -2.75 4.72
N SER A 534 18.96 -2.94 5.97
CA SER A 534 19.72 -4.12 6.38
C SER A 534 19.32 -4.62 7.76
N LEU A 535 19.45 -5.92 7.93
CA LEU A 535 19.20 -6.66 9.18
C LEU A 535 20.40 -7.54 9.47
N THR A 536 21.00 -7.34 10.64
CA THR A 536 21.97 -8.26 11.22
C THR A 536 21.40 -8.80 12.51
N MET A 537 21.29 -10.12 12.67
CA MET A 537 20.67 -10.73 13.84
C MET A 537 21.49 -11.93 14.31
N PHE A 538 21.54 -12.11 15.62
CA PHE A 538 22.01 -13.33 16.27
C PHE A 538 20.95 -13.76 17.27
N ASP A 539 20.53 -15.02 17.19
CA ASP A 539 19.62 -15.64 18.17
C ASP A 539 20.24 -16.91 18.77
N PHE A 540 19.87 -17.20 20.01
CA PHE A 540 20.20 -18.44 20.68
C PHE A 540 19.07 -18.83 21.62
N LYS A 541 18.64 -20.10 21.58
CA LYS A 541 17.61 -20.65 22.45
C LYS A 541 17.95 -22.02 22.93
N VAL A 542 17.48 -22.34 24.13
CA VAL A 542 17.57 -23.66 24.73
C VAL A 542 16.21 -24.08 25.27
N SER A 543 15.81 -25.33 25.09
CA SER A 543 14.53 -25.86 25.54
C SER A 543 14.69 -27.26 26.14
N ASN A 544 13.83 -27.57 27.09
CA ASN A 544 13.66 -28.89 27.63
C ASN A 544 12.17 -29.15 27.87
N ASN A 545 11.62 -30.19 27.24
CA ASN A 545 10.18 -30.50 27.30
C ASN A 545 9.75 -31.18 28.58
N GLU A 546 10.71 -31.71 29.36
CA GLU A 546 10.48 -32.62 30.51
C GLU A 546 11.39 -32.27 31.71
N ILE A 547 11.52 -30.94 32.00
CA ILE A 547 12.40 -30.48 33.07
C ILE A 547 11.97 -30.97 34.48
N MET A 548 10.67 -31.21 34.64
CA MET A 548 10.06 -31.69 35.88
C MET A 548 8.75 -32.39 35.61
N GLU A 549 8.49 -33.51 36.20
CA GLU A 549 7.22 -34.20 36.15
C GLU A 549 6.25 -33.57 37.16
N LEU A 550 5.16 -32.97 36.64
CA LEU A 550 4.06 -32.46 37.43
C LEU A 550 2.97 -33.54 37.54
N PRO A 551 2.00 -33.42 38.49
CA PRO A 551 0.92 -34.40 38.62
C PRO A 551 0.07 -34.62 37.33
N ALA A 552 0.11 -33.69 36.39
CA ALA A 552 -0.65 -33.72 35.16
C ALA A 552 0.19 -34.03 33.92
N GLY A 553 1.51 -34.12 34.04
CA GLY A 553 2.45 -34.39 32.95
C GLY A 553 3.74 -33.57 33.05
N PRO A 554 4.64 -33.67 32.08
CA PRO A 554 5.93 -33.00 32.12
C PRO A 554 5.82 -31.50 31.92
N LEU A 555 6.62 -30.73 32.67
CA LEU A 555 6.79 -29.27 32.49
C LEU A 555 7.86 -29.01 31.43
N GLY A 556 7.50 -28.30 30.36
CA GLY A 556 8.44 -27.82 29.36
C GLY A 556 8.88 -26.38 29.65
N LEU A 557 10.15 -26.08 29.43
CA LEU A 557 10.72 -24.74 29.55
C LEU A 557 11.62 -24.40 28.37
N MET A 558 11.61 -23.13 27.97
CA MET A 558 12.53 -22.57 27.00
C MET A 558 13.04 -21.21 27.48
N PHE A 559 14.30 -20.92 27.18
CA PHE A 559 14.93 -19.62 27.36
C PHE A 559 15.67 -19.25 26.08
N GLY A 560 15.58 -17.96 25.73
CA GLY A 560 16.25 -17.46 24.55
C GLY A 560 16.71 -16.03 24.67
N MET A 561 17.63 -15.66 23.78
CA MET A 561 18.11 -14.30 23.59
C MET A 561 18.25 -13.98 22.11
N GLU A 562 18.09 -12.71 21.78
CA GLU A 562 18.23 -12.18 20.42
C GLU A 562 18.95 -10.82 20.46
N PHE A 563 19.91 -10.62 19.57
CA PHE A 563 20.52 -9.33 19.26
C PHE A 563 20.23 -8.99 17.82
N ARG A 564 19.71 -7.78 17.58
CA ARG A 564 19.32 -7.32 16.27
C ARG A 564 19.83 -5.90 16.02
N HIS A 565 20.46 -5.68 14.86
CA HIS A 565 20.81 -4.38 14.33
C HIS A 565 20.05 -4.15 13.03
N GLU A 566 19.25 -3.12 13.00
CA GLU A 566 18.44 -2.69 11.86
C GLU A 566 18.93 -1.35 11.38
N LYS A 567 19.05 -1.17 10.05
CA LYS A 567 19.41 0.11 9.44
C LYS A 567 18.51 0.35 8.24
N VAL A 568 18.08 1.61 8.06
CA VAL A 568 17.32 2.11 6.92
C VAL A 568 17.95 3.41 6.43
N SER A 569 18.05 3.58 5.12
CA SER A 569 18.37 4.86 4.48
C SER A 569 17.52 5.04 3.23
N ASP A 570 17.18 6.30 2.95
CA ASP A 570 16.40 6.74 1.81
C ASP A 570 17.05 8.02 1.29
N ASP A 571 17.75 7.92 0.16
CA ASP A 571 18.53 8.99 -0.50
C ASP A 571 17.69 9.56 -1.65
N ARG A 572 17.44 10.85 -1.62
CA ARG A 572 16.58 11.57 -2.57
C ARG A 572 17.41 12.34 -3.58
N ASP A 573 16.83 12.51 -4.77
CA ASP A 573 17.44 13.37 -5.79
C ASP A 573 17.69 14.78 -5.24
N PRO A 574 18.84 15.42 -5.57
CA PRO A 574 19.17 16.78 -5.17
C PRO A 574 18.10 17.84 -5.49
N ARG A 575 17.18 17.56 -6.41
CA ARG A 575 16.05 18.43 -6.75
C ARG A 575 14.90 18.32 -5.76
N LEU A 576 14.86 17.26 -4.94
CA LEU A 576 13.83 17.02 -3.95
C LEU A 576 14.27 17.37 -2.52
N ASP A 577 15.56 17.18 -2.20
CA ASP A 577 16.12 17.34 -0.85
C ASP A 577 16.59 18.77 -0.52
N GLY A 578 16.51 19.67 -1.48
CA GLY A 578 16.91 21.08 -1.36
C GLY A 578 18.38 21.34 -1.66
N THR A 579 19.17 20.32 -2.09
CA THR A 579 20.55 20.52 -2.57
C THR A 579 20.58 21.42 -3.81
N ILE A 580 19.62 21.24 -4.73
CA ILE A 580 19.33 22.18 -5.81
C ILE A 580 18.13 23.01 -5.35
N ASP A 581 18.40 24.21 -4.86
CA ASP A 581 17.40 25.12 -4.32
C ASP A 581 16.79 25.96 -5.45
N TYR A 582 15.51 25.68 -5.76
CA TYR A 582 14.73 26.42 -6.73
C TYR A 582 13.93 27.52 -6.03
N PHE A 583 13.97 28.74 -6.57
CA PHE A 583 13.15 29.86 -6.15
C PHE A 583 12.05 30.11 -7.19
N ASP A 584 10.80 30.02 -6.77
CA ASP A 584 9.68 30.40 -7.63
C ASP A 584 9.57 31.94 -7.78
N TYR A 585 8.49 32.44 -8.33
CA TYR A 585 8.32 33.88 -8.55
C TYR A 585 7.80 34.65 -7.33
N GLU A 586 7.37 33.94 -6.28
CA GLU A 586 6.95 34.50 -5.00
C GLU A 586 8.08 34.43 -3.96
N ASN A 587 9.26 33.94 -4.36
CA ASN A 587 10.42 33.58 -3.56
C ASN A 587 10.18 32.42 -2.60
N ASP A 588 9.18 31.60 -2.84
CA ASP A 588 9.07 30.33 -2.18
C ASP A 588 10.17 29.39 -2.70
N HIS A 589 10.82 28.69 -1.80
CA HIS A 589 11.94 27.80 -2.08
C HIS A 589 11.89 26.61 -1.13
N TYR A 590 12.92 25.76 -1.11
CA TYR A 590 12.93 24.63 -0.19
C TYR A 590 12.75 25.12 1.28
N PRO A 591 11.84 24.54 2.09
CA PRO A 591 11.07 23.31 1.82
C PRO A 591 9.67 23.51 1.19
N GLU A 592 9.25 24.70 0.82
CA GLU A 592 7.92 24.93 0.25
C GLU A 592 7.80 24.38 -1.18
N VAL A 593 8.87 24.48 -1.98
CA VAL A 593 8.93 24.01 -3.36
C VAL A 593 10.21 23.23 -3.64
N SER A 594 10.14 22.25 -4.55
CA SER A 594 11.28 21.47 -5.05
C SER A 594 11.61 21.86 -6.49
N ASP A 595 12.81 21.48 -6.98
CA ASP A 595 13.15 21.70 -8.41
C ASP A 595 12.56 20.63 -9.34
N ALA A 596 11.42 20.03 -8.98
CA ALA A 596 10.73 19.06 -9.82
C ALA A 596 9.23 19.31 -9.85
N VAL A 597 8.68 19.55 -11.05
CA VAL A 597 7.24 19.72 -11.25
C VAL A 597 6.48 18.48 -10.76
N ASN A 598 5.40 18.68 -10.02
CA ASN A 598 4.56 17.61 -9.45
C ASN A 598 5.33 16.69 -8.49
N SER A 599 6.30 17.23 -7.76
CA SER A 599 7.00 16.54 -6.67
C SER A 599 6.98 17.36 -5.40
N SER A 600 6.79 16.69 -4.29
CA SER A 600 6.88 17.30 -2.97
C SER A 600 8.33 17.33 -2.51
N PRO A 601 8.80 18.44 -1.92
CA PRO A 601 10.09 18.47 -1.23
C PRO A 601 10.17 17.37 -0.18
N THR A 602 11.27 16.64 -0.16
CA THR A 602 11.48 15.51 0.76
C THR A 602 12.97 15.36 1.02
N GLY A 603 13.37 15.50 2.27
CA GLY A 603 14.79 15.35 2.66
C GLY A 603 15.20 13.87 2.77
N ASP A 604 16.51 13.65 2.70
CA ASP A 604 17.11 12.35 2.98
C ASP A 604 16.82 11.90 4.41
N VAL A 605 16.63 10.61 4.57
CA VAL A 605 16.48 10.00 5.88
C VAL A 605 17.40 8.80 6.04
N SER A 606 18.01 8.67 7.20
CA SER A 606 18.76 7.48 7.59
C SER A 606 18.74 7.30 9.10
N GLY A 607 18.70 6.06 9.52
CA GLY A 607 18.75 5.71 10.93
C GLY A 607 19.07 4.24 11.16
N SER A 608 19.40 3.91 12.39
CA SER A 608 19.65 2.53 12.81
C SER A 608 19.17 2.31 14.22
N ARG A 609 18.85 1.05 14.54
CA ARG A 609 18.38 0.59 15.84
C ARG A 609 19.08 -0.67 16.25
N ASP A 610 19.52 -0.72 17.49
CA ASP A 610 19.98 -1.93 18.16
C ASP A 610 18.87 -2.43 19.09
N VAL A 611 18.60 -3.73 19.05
CA VAL A 611 17.61 -4.40 19.89
C VAL A 611 18.26 -5.57 20.61
N THR A 612 18.08 -5.62 21.93
CA THR A 612 18.45 -6.76 22.76
C THR A 612 17.22 -7.36 23.39
N SER A 613 16.98 -8.65 23.15
CA SER A 613 15.81 -9.33 23.67
C SER A 613 16.20 -10.50 24.55
N LEU A 614 15.46 -10.68 25.65
CA LEU A 614 15.49 -11.89 26.49
C LEU A 614 14.08 -12.43 26.58
N PHE A 615 13.91 -13.73 26.36
CA PHE A 615 12.58 -14.33 26.37
C PHE A 615 12.57 -15.71 26.99
N ALA A 616 11.44 -16.08 27.56
CA ALA A 616 11.21 -17.37 28.18
C ALA A 616 9.78 -17.86 27.87
N GLU A 617 9.65 -19.16 27.74
CA GLU A 617 8.38 -19.85 27.53
C GLU A 617 8.27 -21.04 28.44
N ALA A 618 7.06 -21.30 28.96
CA ALA A 618 6.76 -22.48 29.76
C ALA A 618 5.49 -23.15 29.23
N GLN A 619 5.55 -24.47 29.07
CA GLN A 619 4.40 -25.32 28.82
C GLN A 619 4.04 -26.05 30.12
N VAL A 620 2.88 -25.75 30.67
CA VAL A 620 2.44 -26.23 31.98
C VAL A 620 1.20 -27.11 31.85
N PRO A 621 1.31 -28.43 32.04
CA PRO A 621 0.14 -29.27 32.17
C PRO A 621 -0.56 -29.01 33.50
N ILE A 622 -1.74 -28.36 33.47
CA ILE A 622 -2.52 -28.01 34.68
C ILE A 622 -3.35 -29.21 35.15
N ALA A 623 -3.93 -29.96 34.22
CA ALA A 623 -4.68 -31.16 34.40
C ALA A 623 -4.40 -32.12 33.23
N ALA A 624 -4.79 -33.38 33.33
CA ALA A 624 -4.56 -34.39 32.29
C ALA A 624 -5.12 -33.98 30.90
N ASN A 625 -6.10 -33.08 30.87
CA ASN A 625 -6.75 -32.57 29.69
C ASN A 625 -6.73 -31.03 29.59
N VAL A 626 -5.85 -30.35 30.37
CA VAL A 626 -5.70 -28.90 30.36
C VAL A 626 -4.23 -28.53 30.32
N ASN A 627 -3.82 -27.88 29.27
CA ASN A 627 -2.46 -27.37 29.07
C ASN A 627 -2.48 -25.83 29.04
N ALA A 628 -1.46 -25.22 29.65
CA ALA A 628 -1.25 -23.78 29.57
C ALA A 628 0.13 -23.49 28.95
N GLN A 629 0.17 -22.43 28.17
CA GLN A 629 1.40 -21.77 27.71
C GLN A 629 1.54 -20.43 28.41
N LEU A 630 2.75 -20.19 28.91
CA LEU A 630 3.16 -18.90 29.48
C LEU A 630 4.36 -18.41 28.69
N ALA A 631 4.36 -17.17 28.24
CA ALA A 631 5.51 -16.57 27.60
C ALA A 631 5.75 -15.16 28.14
N LEU A 632 7.02 -14.77 28.22
CA LEU A 632 7.47 -13.47 28.66
C LEU A 632 8.65 -13.03 27.81
N ARG A 633 8.65 -11.78 27.35
CA ARG A 633 9.75 -11.19 26.60
C ARG A 633 10.04 -9.78 27.05
N TYR A 634 11.31 -9.50 27.27
CA TYR A 634 11.87 -8.19 27.52
C TYR A 634 12.65 -7.74 26.29
N GLU A 635 12.40 -6.52 25.81
CA GLU A 635 13.15 -5.88 24.73
C GLU A 635 13.72 -4.54 25.17
N ASP A 636 15.01 -4.31 24.89
CA ASP A 636 15.74 -3.06 25.06
C ASP A 636 16.11 -2.52 23.68
N LEU A 637 15.46 -1.45 23.25
CA LEU A 637 15.67 -0.78 21.98
C LEU A 637 16.51 0.48 22.21
N SER A 638 17.48 0.75 21.33
CA SER A 638 18.44 1.86 21.51
C SER A 638 17.83 3.26 21.39
N ASP A 639 16.66 3.38 20.77
CA ASP A 639 16.02 4.66 20.38
C ASP A 639 14.60 4.85 20.92
N VAL A 640 14.07 3.88 21.66
CA VAL A 640 12.73 3.92 22.28
C VAL A 640 12.80 3.33 23.69
N GLU A 641 11.73 3.46 24.46
CA GLU A 641 11.61 2.88 25.79
C GLU A 641 11.63 1.35 25.76
N ARG A 642 12.12 0.78 26.87
CA ARG A 642 12.14 -0.67 27.11
C ARG A 642 10.73 -1.20 27.26
N THR A 643 10.50 -2.40 26.72
CA THR A 643 9.17 -3.02 26.75
C THR A 643 9.25 -4.41 27.35
N LEU A 644 8.25 -4.76 28.16
CA LEU A 644 8.02 -6.09 28.70
C LEU A 644 6.64 -6.56 28.30
N VAL A 645 6.57 -7.66 27.55
CA VAL A 645 5.31 -8.24 27.07
C VAL A 645 5.15 -9.68 27.53
N GLY A 646 3.90 -10.09 27.77
CA GLY A 646 3.58 -11.41 28.26
C GLY A 646 2.41 -12.05 27.50
N LYS A 647 2.32 -13.39 27.60
CA LYS A 647 1.21 -14.18 27.04
C LYS A 647 0.85 -15.32 27.96
N VAL A 648 -0.44 -15.56 28.09
CA VAL A 648 -1.04 -16.75 28.70
C VAL A 648 -2.01 -17.35 27.72
N ALA A 649 -1.87 -18.63 27.39
CA ALA A 649 -2.84 -19.36 26.59
C ALA A 649 -3.20 -20.67 27.29
N ILE A 650 -4.46 -21.12 27.15
CA ILE A 650 -5.00 -22.33 27.75
C ILE A 650 -5.69 -23.14 26.67
N GLY A 651 -5.36 -24.42 26.59
CA GLY A 651 -6.10 -25.42 25.83
C GLY A 651 -6.74 -26.43 26.79
N TRP A 652 -8.05 -26.64 26.66
CA TRP A 652 -8.80 -27.60 27.47
C TRP A 652 -9.56 -28.58 26.58
N ASP A 653 -9.08 -29.82 26.55
CA ASP A 653 -9.78 -30.94 25.92
C ASP A 653 -11.00 -31.30 26.79
N ILE A 654 -12.17 -30.68 26.48
CA ILE A 654 -13.42 -30.97 27.20
C ILE A 654 -13.77 -32.45 27.08
N ASN A 655 -13.57 -32.99 25.88
CA ASN A 655 -13.66 -34.41 25.54
C ASN A 655 -12.92 -34.64 24.21
N ASP A 656 -12.92 -35.89 23.70
CA ASP A 656 -12.23 -36.32 22.46
C ASP A 656 -12.74 -35.60 21.19
N VAL A 657 -13.81 -34.80 21.27
CA VAL A 657 -14.44 -34.10 20.13
C VAL A 657 -14.27 -32.60 20.23
N VAL A 658 -14.24 -32.06 21.45
CA VAL A 658 -14.30 -30.59 21.68
C VAL A 658 -13.11 -30.15 22.49
N LEU A 659 -12.30 -29.28 21.90
CA LEU A 659 -11.24 -28.50 22.55
C LEU A 659 -11.72 -27.06 22.71
N PHE A 660 -11.63 -26.54 23.93
CA PHE A 660 -11.76 -25.10 24.23
C PHE A 660 -10.36 -24.47 24.28
N ARG A 661 -10.21 -23.28 23.75
CA ARG A 661 -8.99 -22.49 23.81
C ARG A 661 -9.26 -21.05 24.19
N ALA A 662 -8.35 -20.44 24.95
CA ALA A 662 -8.39 -19.03 25.29
C ALA A 662 -6.98 -18.49 25.44
N SER A 663 -6.76 -17.25 25.04
CA SER A 663 -5.49 -16.55 25.21
C SER A 663 -5.70 -15.10 25.65
N ALA A 664 -4.71 -14.58 26.37
CA ALA A 664 -4.55 -13.16 26.67
C ALA A 664 -3.05 -12.81 26.54
N SER A 665 -2.76 -11.75 25.81
CA SER A 665 -1.38 -11.31 25.57
C SER A 665 -1.29 -9.80 25.46
N THR A 666 -0.14 -9.27 25.88
CA THR A 666 0.28 -7.93 25.50
C THR A 666 1.20 -8.00 24.29
N ALA A 667 1.10 -7.05 23.39
CA ALA A 667 2.00 -6.92 22.26
C ALA A 667 2.39 -5.46 22.05
N PHE A 668 3.39 -5.18 21.21
CA PHE A 668 3.82 -3.82 20.95
C PHE A 668 4.41 -3.67 19.54
N ARG A 669 4.36 -2.44 19.07
CA ARG A 669 5.05 -1.98 17.86
C ARG A 669 5.88 -0.75 18.21
N ALA A 670 7.17 -0.80 17.95
CA ALA A 670 8.02 0.38 18.12
C ALA A 670 7.77 1.39 16.98
N PRO A 671 7.89 2.71 17.24
CA PRO A 671 7.96 3.70 16.17
C PRO A 671 9.00 3.25 15.15
N ASN A 672 8.70 3.31 13.88
CA ASN A 672 9.68 2.89 12.89
C ASN A 672 10.82 3.92 12.74
N ILE A 673 11.95 3.50 12.16
CA ILE A 673 13.17 4.32 12.06
C ILE A 673 12.90 5.61 11.28
N ILE A 674 11.99 5.60 10.29
CA ILE A 674 11.62 6.78 9.50
C ILE A 674 10.83 7.77 10.36
N GLN A 675 9.83 7.31 11.11
CA GLN A 675 9.01 8.17 11.99
C GLN A 675 9.84 8.93 13.03
N ILE A 676 10.98 8.37 13.43
CA ILE A 676 11.90 9.02 14.40
C ILE A 676 12.88 9.98 13.70
N ASN A 677 13.40 9.61 12.51
CA ASN A 677 14.58 10.25 11.91
C ASN A 677 14.27 11.10 10.66
N GLU A 678 13.03 11.13 10.17
CA GLU A 678 12.65 11.89 8.98
C GLU A 678 12.95 13.39 9.19
N LYS A 679 13.67 14.02 8.25
CA LYS A 679 14.06 15.43 8.39
C LYS A 679 12.88 16.35 8.10
N ILE A 680 12.38 16.29 6.89
CA ILE A 680 11.19 17.01 6.46
C ILE A 680 10.54 16.30 5.28
N VAL A 681 9.23 16.18 5.33
CA VAL A 681 8.39 15.73 4.21
C VAL A 681 7.27 16.73 4.00
N VAL A 682 7.16 17.25 2.80
CA VAL A 682 6.10 18.15 2.41
C VAL A 682 5.05 17.38 1.60
N ARG A 683 3.78 17.55 1.94
CA ARG A 683 2.65 16.98 1.21
C ARG A 683 1.67 18.08 0.87
N SER A 684 1.33 18.24 -0.40
CA SER A 684 0.34 19.21 -0.87
C SER A 684 -0.98 18.51 -1.22
N GLY A 685 -2.07 19.21 -1.02
CA GLY A 685 -3.39 18.74 -1.42
C GLY A 685 -4.46 19.77 -1.12
N THR A 686 -5.51 19.80 -1.94
CA THR A 686 -6.64 20.69 -1.75
C THR A 686 -7.36 20.38 -0.44
N ARG A 687 -7.47 21.37 0.43
CA ARG A 687 -8.13 21.31 1.75
C ARG A 687 -8.93 22.58 1.99
N TYR A 688 -9.82 22.51 2.97
CA TYR A 688 -10.54 23.69 3.47
C TYR A 688 -9.77 24.34 4.62
N ASP A 689 -9.60 25.65 4.53
CA ASP A 689 -9.24 26.49 5.67
C ASP A 689 -10.51 26.83 6.46
N TYR A 690 -10.79 26.07 7.52
CA TYR A 690 -12.02 26.23 8.26
C TYR A 690 -12.15 27.60 8.96
N ALA A 691 -11.04 28.27 9.26
CA ALA A 691 -11.09 29.65 9.76
C ALA A 691 -11.60 30.61 8.68
N MET A 692 -11.15 30.43 7.44
CA MET A 692 -11.61 31.25 6.30
C MET A 692 -13.05 30.91 5.90
N VAL A 693 -13.41 29.61 5.84
CA VAL A 693 -14.81 29.18 5.63
C VAL A 693 -15.75 29.85 6.65
N ARG A 694 -15.35 29.90 7.92
CA ARG A 694 -16.16 30.49 8.95
C ARG A 694 -16.24 32.03 8.82
N LEU A 695 -15.16 32.65 8.38
CA LEU A 695 -15.13 34.09 8.09
C LEU A 695 -16.09 34.45 6.95
N GLU A 696 -16.05 33.72 5.83
CA GLU A 696 -16.98 33.89 4.70
C GLU A 696 -18.44 33.78 5.14
N GLN A 697 -18.77 32.71 5.87
CA GLN A 697 -20.13 32.48 6.38
C GLN A 697 -20.65 33.66 7.24
N LEU A 698 -19.85 34.14 8.18
CA LEU A 698 -20.25 35.19 9.10
C LEU A 698 -20.24 36.59 8.47
N ALA A 699 -19.37 36.83 7.49
CA ALA A 699 -19.34 38.04 6.70
C ALA A 699 -20.46 38.10 5.63
N GLY A 700 -21.16 36.95 5.40
CA GLY A 700 -22.22 36.86 4.39
C GLY A 700 -21.70 36.83 2.96
N LEU A 701 -20.47 36.36 2.76
CA LEU A 701 -19.81 36.22 1.47
C LEU A 701 -20.20 34.85 0.84
N GLY A 702 -19.92 34.70 -0.44
CA GLY A 702 -20.05 33.43 -1.13
C GLY A 702 -19.05 32.42 -0.65
N SER A 703 -19.27 31.14 -0.99
CA SER A 703 -18.31 30.10 -0.71
C SER A 703 -17.08 30.28 -1.61
N ASP A 704 -15.90 30.26 -1.00
CA ASP A 704 -14.60 30.43 -1.64
C ASP A 704 -14.29 31.86 -2.16
N ASP A 705 -15.04 32.86 -1.72
CA ASP A 705 -14.78 34.25 -2.06
C ASP A 705 -13.46 34.78 -1.43
N LEU A 706 -12.96 34.14 -0.36
CA LEU A 706 -11.70 34.47 0.32
C LEU A 706 -10.65 33.36 0.18
N ASP A 707 -10.73 32.51 -0.85
CA ASP A 707 -9.87 31.35 -1.08
C ASP A 707 -9.89 30.35 0.10
N SER A 708 -11.07 30.06 0.61
CA SER A 708 -11.23 29.11 1.73
C SER A 708 -10.90 27.67 1.37
N ARG A 709 -10.85 27.33 0.08
CA ARG A 709 -10.47 26.04 -0.47
C ARG A 709 -9.19 26.17 -1.29
N LEU A 710 -8.05 25.80 -0.72
CA LEU A 710 -6.74 26.02 -1.32
C LEU A 710 -5.88 24.77 -1.32
N SER A 711 -4.79 24.78 -2.12
CA SER A 711 -3.72 23.79 -2.04
C SER A 711 -2.93 24.01 -0.78
N MET A 712 -3.22 23.23 0.26
CA MET A 712 -2.60 23.37 1.58
C MET A 712 -1.43 22.43 1.72
N GLN A 713 -0.27 22.95 2.08
CA GLN A 713 0.90 22.16 2.39
C GLN A 713 0.86 21.66 3.83
N ARG A 714 1.34 20.42 4.04
CA ARG A 714 1.74 19.88 5.33
C ARG A 714 3.25 19.72 5.33
N GLN A 715 3.89 20.18 6.37
CA GLN A 715 5.30 19.90 6.66
C GLN A 715 5.38 19.02 7.89
N ALA A 716 5.98 17.83 7.75
CA ALA A 716 6.18 16.88 8.85
C ALA A 716 7.66 16.60 9.03
N THR A 717 8.07 16.41 10.29
CA THR A 717 9.41 15.97 10.67
C THR A 717 9.31 14.76 11.60
N GLY A 718 10.37 13.97 11.67
CA GLY A 718 10.47 12.86 12.60
C GLY A 718 10.40 13.36 14.06
N ALA A 719 9.82 12.55 14.92
CA ALA A 719 9.65 12.87 16.34
C ALA A 719 10.38 11.87 17.23
N SER A 720 11.41 12.33 17.92
CA SER A 720 12.25 11.50 18.81
C SER A 720 11.61 11.21 20.18
N ASN A 721 10.45 11.80 20.47
CA ASN A 721 9.69 11.61 21.71
C ASN A 721 8.51 10.64 21.56
N LEU A 722 8.40 9.95 20.42
CA LEU A 722 7.40 8.91 20.23
C LEU A 722 7.66 7.74 21.18
N VAL A 723 6.57 7.21 21.74
CA VAL A 723 6.59 5.98 22.54
C VAL A 723 6.06 4.81 21.69
N SER A 724 6.34 3.58 22.13
CA SER A 724 5.81 2.38 21.48
C SER A 724 4.28 2.36 21.51
N GLU A 725 3.68 1.89 20.43
CA GLU A 725 2.28 1.47 20.42
C GLU A 725 2.18 0.17 21.21
N GLU A 726 1.28 0.09 22.17
CA GLU A 726 1.06 -1.10 22.99
C GLU A 726 -0.33 -1.67 22.71
N SER A 727 -0.50 -2.99 22.82
CA SER A 727 -1.81 -3.60 22.63
C SER A 727 -2.10 -4.71 23.63
N ASP A 728 -3.37 -4.79 24.00
CA ASP A 728 -3.99 -5.89 24.72
C ASP A 728 -4.82 -6.74 23.77
N ASN A 729 -4.45 -8.02 23.66
CA ASN A 729 -5.08 -8.97 22.77
C ASN A 729 -5.73 -10.10 23.57
N THR A 730 -6.99 -10.43 23.26
CA THR A 730 -7.65 -11.59 23.84
C THR A 730 -8.32 -12.42 22.78
N SER A 731 -8.32 -13.75 22.94
CA SER A 731 -9.09 -14.64 22.09
C SER A 731 -9.71 -15.77 22.90
N VAL A 732 -10.90 -16.22 22.47
CA VAL A 732 -11.62 -17.37 23.04
C VAL A 732 -12.24 -18.15 21.90
N GLY A 733 -12.03 -19.46 21.87
CA GLY A 733 -12.54 -20.27 20.79
C GLY A 733 -12.73 -21.74 21.12
N PHE A 734 -13.28 -22.43 20.12
CA PHE A 734 -13.53 -23.87 20.14
C PHE A 734 -12.99 -24.53 18.88
N VAL A 735 -12.44 -25.74 19.06
CA VAL A 735 -12.14 -26.64 17.96
C VAL A 735 -12.99 -27.90 18.14
N ILE A 736 -13.74 -28.27 17.11
CA ILE A 736 -14.64 -29.41 17.12
C ILE A 736 -14.18 -30.39 16.06
N THR A 737 -13.83 -31.61 16.50
CA THR A 737 -13.32 -32.70 15.64
C THR A 737 -14.19 -33.95 15.86
N PRO A 738 -15.35 -34.05 15.16
CA PRO A 738 -16.27 -35.15 15.34
C PRO A 738 -15.64 -36.50 14.94
N THR A 739 -16.12 -37.57 15.57
CA THR A 739 -15.74 -38.93 15.25
C THR A 739 -16.86 -39.67 14.53
N GLY A 740 -16.58 -40.84 13.97
CA GLY A 740 -17.56 -41.69 13.31
C GLY A 740 -17.97 -41.22 11.91
N GLY A 741 -19.27 -40.99 11.65
CA GLY A 741 -19.74 -40.63 10.31
C GLY A 741 -19.32 -39.25 9.80
N LEU A 742 -18.69 -38.44 10.64
CA LEU A 742 -18.12 -37.13 10.32
C LEU A 742 -16.60 -37.09 10.59
N GLU A 743 -15.94 -38.22 10.63
CA GLU A 743 -14.47 -38.33 10.73
C GLU A 743 -13.83 -37.54 9.58
N GLY A 744 -12.74 -36.81 9.87
CA GLY A 744 -12.09 -35.92 8.93
C GLY A 744 -12.64 -34.49 8.87
N LEU A 745 -13.73 -34.18 9.63
CA LEU A 745 -14.25 -32.80 9.80
C LEU A 745 -13.54 -32.12 10.99
N THR A 746 -13.09 -30.90 10.78
CA THR A 746 -12.65 -29.99 11.83
C THR A 746 -13.36 -28.65 11.67
N ILE A 747 -13.97 -28.14 12.73
CA ILE A 747 -14.59 -26.81 12.78
C ILE A 747 -13.87 -26.01 13.85
N THR A 748 -13.49 -24.77 13.53
CA THR A 748 -12.92 -23.79 14.48
C THR A 748 -13.80 -22.56 14.52
N ALA A 749 -13.96 -21.96 15.68
CA ALA A 749 -14.61 -20.68 15.86
C ALA A 749 -13.92 -19.93 17.00
N ASP A 750 -13.39 -18.76 16.70
CA ASP A 750 -12.61 -17.92 17.62
C ASP A 750 -13.16 -16.51 17.63
N TYR A 751 -13.58 -16.00 18.77
CA TYR A 751 -13.83 -14.58 19.02
C TYR A 751 -12.53 -13.94 19.53
N TRP A 752 -12.21 -12.74 19.01
CA TRP A 752 -10.98 -12.05 19.37
C TRP A 752 -11.19 -10.55 19.52
N THR A 753 -10.35 -9.92 20.34
CA THR A 753 -10.29 -8.46 20.49
C THR A 753 -8.84 -8.01 20.47
N ILE A 754 -8.59 -6.86 19.84
CA ILE A 754 -7.31 -6.16 19.87
C ILE A 754 -7.59 -4.70 20.23
N GLU A 755 -7.05 -4.24 21.33
CA GLU A 755 -7.08 -2.83 21.73
C GLU A 755 -5.64 -2.32 21.69
N LYS A 756 -5.36 -1.35 20.81
CA LYS A 756 -4.03 -0.78 20.59
C LYS A 756 -4.02 0.67 21.01
N GLU A 757 -3.23 1.00 22.01
CA GLU A 757 -3.02 2.34 22.54
C GLU A 757 -1.83 3.03 21.88
N ASN A 758 -1.73 4.35 22.05
CA ASN A 758 -0.62 5.18 21.57
C ASN A 758 -0.38 5.05 20.07
N THR A 759 -1.42 4.81 19.26
CA THR A 759 -1.30 4.69 17.81
C THR A 759 -0.60 5.90 17.22
N ILE A 760 0.51 5.67 16.48
CA ILE A 760 1.30 6.74 15.87
C ILE A 760 0.61 7.20 14.60
N GLY A 761 0.30 8.48 14.53
CA GLY A 761 -0.40 9.10 13.42
C GLY A 761 -0.11 10.59 13.30
N LEU A 762 -0.99 11.31 12.61
CA LEU A 762 -0.94 12.75 12.40
C LEU A 762 -2.26 13.38 12.85
N PHE A 763 -2.18 14.57 13.45
CA PHE A 763 -3.38 15.31 13.83
C PHE A 763 -4.19 15.73 12.60
N GLY A 764 -3.53 16.10 11.53
CA GLY A 764 -4.11 16.39 10.23
C GLY A 764 -4.38 17.87 9.99
N ARG A 765 -4.12 18.31 8.75
CA ARG A 765 -4.28 19.72 8.34
C ARG A 765 -5.66 20.30 8.65
N ASN A 766 -6.70 19.52 8.40
CA ASN A 766 -8.08 19.95 8.66
C ASN A 766 -8.31 20.23 10.15
N ASN A 767 -7.88 19.35 11.04
CA ASN A 767 -8.04 19.52 12.49
C ASN A 767 -7.24 20.73 13.01
N HIS A 768 -6.03 20.97 12.48
CA HIS A 768 -5.24 22.15 12.79
C HIS A 768 -5.97 23.44 12.38
N THR A 769 -6.60 23.50 11.20
CA THR A 769 -7.35 24.68 10.75
C THR A 769 -8.66 24.84 11.52
N VAL A 770 -9.31 23.77 11.96
CA VAL A 770 -10.47 23.82 12.85
C VAL A 770 -10.10 24.37 14.23
N GLU A 771 -8.97 23.94 14.79
CA GLU A 771 -8.47 24.47 16.05
C GLU A 771 -8.09 25.95 15.93
N ASP A 772 -7.39 26.33 14.83
CA ASP A 772 -7.04 27.71 14.53
C ASP A 772 -8.30 28.58 14.43
N MET A 773 -9.36 28.10 13.78
CA MET A 773 -10.67 28.71 13.74
C MET A 773 -11.22 28.95 15.14
N ALA A 774 -11.31 27.91 15.96
CA ALA A 774 -11.88 28.02 17.31
C ALA A 774 -11.15 29.05 18.15
N LEU A 775 -9.81 29.07 18.10
CA LEU A 775 -8.98 30.04 18.83
C LEU A 775 -9.18 31.48 18.32
N ARG A 776 -9.28 31.71 16.99
CA ARG A 776 -9.47 33.06 16.39
C ARG A 776 -10.83 33.65 16.76
N PHE A 777 -11.88 32.87 16.60
CA PHE A 777 -13.24 33.37 16.88
C PHE A 777 -13.50 33.57 18.39
N ALA A 778 -12.85 32.75 19.25
CA ALA A 778 -12.87 32.95 20.70
C ALA A 778 -12.11 34.25 21.12
N ASN A 779 -10.99 34.55 20.46
CA ASN A 779 -10.20 35.73 20.75
C ASN A 779 -10.90 37.07 20.34
N GLY A 780 -11.67 37.04 19.26
CA GLY A 780 -12.26 38.25 18.67
C GLY A 780 -11.19 39.25 18.24
N THR A 781 -11.30 40.52 18.69
CA THR A 781 -10.32 41.59 18.36
C THR A 781 -9.27 41.83 19.46
N ASN A 782 -9.10 40.88 20.39
CA ASN A 782 -8.17 41.10 21.51
C ASN A 782 -6.71 40.93 21.05
N GLY A 783 -5.91 42.01 21.21
CA GLY A 783 -4.46 41.97 21.04
C GLY A 783 -3.98 41.57 19.64
N CYS A 784 -4.69 41.93 18.58
CA CYS A 784 -4.42 41.47 17.19
C CYS A 784 -2.95 41.58 16.75
N ALA A 785 -2.20 42.58 17.25
CA ALA A 785 -0.79 42.74 16.88
C ALA A 785 0.16 41.63 17.43
N THR A 786 -0.29 40.89 18.45
CA THR A 786 0.53 39.86 19.14
C THR A 786 -0.20 38.54 19.27
N PHE A 787 -1.44 38.45 18.77
CA PHE A 787 -2.24 37.25 18.85
C PHE A 787 -1.74 36.21 17.83
N THR A 788 -1.43 35.01 18.33
CA THR A 788 -1.18 33.82 17.53
C THR A 788 -2.23 32.79 17.93
N ALA A 789 -2.96 32.27 16.95
CA ALA A 789 -3.94 31.21 17.18
C ALA A 789 -3.26 29.85 17.30
N ASN A 790 -3.53 28.91 16.41
CA ASN A 790 -2.79 27.65 16.39
C ASN A 790 -1.38 27.89 15.81
N PRO A 791 -0.28 27.70 16.57
CA PRO A 791 1.07 27.96 16.06
C PRO A 791 1.48 27.04 14.92
N ALA A 792 0.87 25.86 14.79
CA ALA A 792 1.11 24.93 13.69
C ALA A 792 0.57 25.45 12.35
N VAL A 793 -0.36 26.42 12.33
CA VAL A 793 -0.95 26.96 11.11
C VAL A 793 -0.23 28.24 10.72
N VAL A 794 0.69 28.16 9.79
CA VAL A 794 1.47 29.29 9.27
C VAL A 794 0.70 29.96 8.14
N ARG A 795 0.49 31.29 8.26
CA ARG A 795 -0.36 32.08 7.36
C ARG A 795 0.41 33.22 6.67
N SER A 796 -0.08 33.62 5.49
CA SER A 796 0.35 34.86 4.82
C SER A 796 -0.18 36.09 5.55
N ALA A 797 0.29 37.27 5.16
CA ALA A 797 -0.37 38.51 5.56
C ALA A 797 -1.77 38.57 4.91
N PRO A 798 -2.78 39.11 5.62
CA PRO A 798 -4.11 39.27 5.05
C PRO A 798 -4.13 40.35 3.96
N ASP A 799 -4.91 40.12 2.91
CA ASP A 799 -5.25 41.11 1.89
C ASP A 799 -6.37 42.08 2.33
N GLU A 800 -6.77 43.00 1.46
CA GLU A 800 -7.79 44.00 1.77
C GLU A 800 -9.18 43.39 2.01
N ASP A 801 -9.57 42.36 1.22
CA ASP A 801 -10.88 41.71 1.33
C ASP A 801 -10.99 40.90 2.63
N GLN A 802 -9.91 40.23 3.00
CA GLN A 802 -9.80 39.50 4.26
C GLN A 802 -9.79 40.41 5.49
N ILE A 803 -9.13 41.58 5.39
CA ILE A 803 -9.17 42.64 6.44
C ILE A 803 -10.59 43.17 6.62
N ASP A 804 -11.29 43.49 5.53
CA ASP A 804 -12.65 44.02 5.57
C ASP A 804 -13.64 42.99 6.12
N ALA A 805 -13.54 41.75 5.68
CA ALA A 805 -14.36 40.65 6.19
C ALA A 805 -14.11 40.42 7.70
N ALA A 806 -12.85 40.39 8.14
CA ALA A 806 -12.50 40.22 9.55
C ALA A 806 -13.03 41.39 10.42
N ALA A 807 -12.96 42.62 9.92
CA ALA A 807 -13.51 43.78 10.59
C ALA A 807 -15.05 43.73 10.69
N ALA A 808 -15.74 43.26 9.64
CA ALA A 808 -17.20 43.11 9.64
C ALA A 808 -17.68 42.06 10.66
N VAL A 809 -16.91 41.00 10.87
CA VAL A 809 -17.22 39.90 11.81
C VAL A 809 -16.75 40.20 13.23
N GLY A 810 -15.75 41.08 13.39
CA GLY A 810 -15.19 41.47 14.69
C GLY A 810 -14.13 40.48 15.20
N VAL A 811 -13.26 40.00 14.30
CA VAL A 811 -12.10 39.17 14.61
C VAL A 811 -10.82 39.84 14.15
N CYS A 812 -9.69 39.39 14.67
CA CYS A 812 -8.39 39.83 14.18
C CYS A 812 -8.17 39.34 12.73
N PRO A 813 -7.70 40.21 11.80
CA PRO A 813 -7.49 39.84 10.42
C PRO A 813 -6.39 38.80 10.28
N PHE A 814 -6.54 37.87 9.29
CA PHE A 814 -5.60 36.82 9.00
C PHE A 814 -5.65 36.48 7.50
N GLY A 815 -4.51 36.04 6.94
CA GLY A 815 -4.39 35.65 5.53
C GLY A 815 -4.52 34.15 5.32
N ASN A 816 -4.30 33.70 4.10
CA ASN A 816 -4.37 32.30 3.69
C ASN A 816 -3.32 31.41 4.35
N VAL A 817 -3.63 30.15 4.54
CA VAL A 817 -2.67 29.16 5.05
C VAL A 817 -1.57 28.94 4.03
N LYS A 818 -0.31 29.15 4.41
CA LYS A 818 0.87 28.77 3.62
C LYS A 818 1.18 27.29 3.80
N HIS A 819 1.35 26.85 5.06
CA HIS A 819 1.53 25.45 5.40
C HIS A 819 1.05 25.17 6.83
N VAL A 820 0.93 23.88 7.13
CA VAL A 820 0.65 23.37 8.46
C VAL A 820 1.82 22.50 8.90
N GLU A 821 2.40 22.81 10.07
CA GLU A 821 3.37 21.95 10.75
C GLU A 821 2.62 20.83 11.47
N ASP A 822 2.74 19.60 10.97
CA ASP A 822 1.96 18.47 11.48
C ASP A 822 2.90 17.25 11.63
N ASN A 823 3.54 17.17 12.79
CA ASN A 823 4.52 16.14 13.13
C ASN A 823 3.86 14.86 13.64
N TYR A 824 4.61 13.75 13.64
CA TYR A 824 4.12 12.47 14.16
C TYR A 824 3.88 12.53 15.66
N LEU A 825 2.75 11.98 16.09
CA LEU A 825 2.27 11.96 17.47
C LEU A 825 1.72 10.58 17.84
N ASN A 826 1.77 10.24 19.12
CA ASN A 826 0.97 9.15 19.67
C ASN A 826 -0.45 9.69 19.94
N LEU A 827 -1.44 9.22 19.19
CA LEU A 827 -2.76 9.87 19.11
C LEU A 827 -3.83 9.18 19.94
N ALA A 828 -4.27 8.00 19.50
CA ALA A 828 -5.56 7.45 19.88
C ALA A 828 -5.47 5.96 20.17
N THR A 829 -6.49 5.43 20.83
CA THR A 829 -6.71 3.99 20.97
C THR A 829 -7.49 3.48 19.78
N ARG A 830 -7.00 2.41 19.13
CA ARG A 830 -7.69 1.69 18.07
C ARG A 830 -8.17 0.35 18.61
N THR A 831 -9.48 0.10 18.54
CA THR A 831 -10.10 -1.15 18.96
C THR A 831 -10.67 -1.88 17.76
N ILE A 832 -10.32 -3.16 17.61
CA ILE A 832 -10.91 -4.05 16.62
C ILE A 832 -11.36 -5.33 17.31
N GLU A 833 -12.59 -5.74 17.04
CA GLU A 833 -13.21 -6.96 17.58
C GLU A 833 -13.86 -7.75 16.44
N GLY A 834 -13.84 -9.06 16.57
CA GLY A 834 -14.45 -9.90 15.55
C GLY A 834 -14.36 -11.38 15.86
N PHE A 835 -14.75 -12.20 14.89
CA PHE A 835 -14.65 -13.64 15.00
C PHE A 835 -14.22 -14.30 13.69
N ASP A 836 -13.48 -15.39 13.81
CA ASP A 836 -13.02 -16.20 12.69
C ASP A 836 -13.67 -17.58 12.77
N VAL A 837 -14.14 -18.10 11.64
CA VAL A 837 -14.72 -19.44 11.53
C VAL A 837 -13.95 -20.24 10.48
N GLY A 838 -13.48 -21.41 10.84
CA GLY A 838 -12.82 -22.35 9.93
C GLY A 838 -13.59 -23.67 9.85
N MET A 839 -13.67 -24.26 8.65
CA MET A 839 -14.17 -25.62 8.44
C MET A 839 -13.25 -26.35 7.46
N TYR A 840 -12.76 -27.50 7.89
CA TYR A 840 -11.90 -28.37 7.11
C TYR A 840 -12.54 -29.75 7.10
N TYR A 841 -12.81 -30.30 5.91
CA TYR A 841 -13.42 -31.61 5.80
C TYR A 841 -12.81 -32.40 4.65
N ASN A 842 -12.16 -33.51 4.98
CA ASN A 842 -11.63 -34.45 4.01
C ASN A 842 -12.47 -35.72 4.03
N ILE A 843 -12.99 -36.11 2.88
CA ILE A 843 -13.92 -37.25 2.72
C ILE A 843 -13.41 -38.18 1.65
N ASP A 844 -13.13 -39.43 2.01
CA ASP A 844 -12.80 -40.50 1.07
C ASP A 844 -14.11 -41.14 0.58
N THR A 845 -14.35 -41.10 -0.74
CA THR A 845 -15.56 -41.67 -1.34
C THR A 845 -15.21 -42.63 -2.49
N ASN A 846 -16.16 -43.49 -2.85
CA ASN A 846 -16.02 -44.38 -4.01
C ASN A 846 -15.86 -43.65 -5.34
N PHE A 847 -16.21 -42.36 -5.42
CA PHE A 847 -16.09 -41.52 -6.62
C PHE A 847 -14.93 -40.54 -6.53
N GLY A 848 -14.09 -40.64 -5.49
CA GLY A 848 -12.87 -39.88 -5.30
C GLY A 848 -12.84 -39.21 -3.94
N ASP A 849 -11.69 -38.60 -3.62
CA ASP A 849 -11.42 -37.87 -2.38
C ASP A 849 -11.90 -36.43 -2.55
N ILE A 850 -12.64 -35.94 -1.58
CA ILE A 850 -13.19 -34.57 -1.56
C ILE A 850 -12.59 -33.84 -0.37
N GLY A 851 -11.99 -32.68 -0.64
CA GLY A 851 -11.54 -31.74 0.37
C GLY A 851 -12.40 -30.48 0.35
N ILE A 852 -12.89 -30.07 1.50
CA ILE A 852 -13.61 -28.78 1.68
C ILE A 852 -12.86 -27.97 2.70
N ARG A 853 -12.49 -26.74 2.34
CA ARG A 853 -11.90 -25.75 3.22
C ARG A 853 -12.67 -24.45 3.14
N TYR A 854 -13.18 -24.01 4.26
CA TYR A 854 -13.82 -22.72 4.39
C TYR A 854 -13.17 -21.92 5.53
N ILE A 855 -12.91 -20.65 5.29
CA ILE A 855 -12.46 -19.68 6.30
C ILE A 855 -13.29 -18.42 6.09
N GLY A 856 -13.94 -17.96 7.14
CA GLY A 856 -14.64 -16.69 7.22
C GLY A 856 -14.07 -15.85 8.33
N SER A 857 -13.73 -14.60 8.04
CA SER A 857 -13.32 -13.60 9.02
C SER A 857 -14.35 -12.49 9.05
N PHE A 858 -14.80 -12.13 10.26
CA PHE A 858 -15.84 -11.15 10.49
C PHE A 858 -15.33 -10.12 11.49
N ILE A 859 -15.54 -8.85 11.18
CA ILE A 859 -15.19 -7.72 12.04
C ILE A 859 -16.48 -7.10 12.55
N ASP A 860 -16.72 -7.17 13.86
CA ASP A 860 -17.90 -6.61 14.51
C ASP A 860 -17.73 -5.15 14.93
N LYS A 861 -16.47 -4.76 15.20
CA LYS A 861 -16.11 -3.42 15.66
C LYS A 861 -14.77 -3.01 15.06
N PHE A 862 -14.69 -1.79 14.52
CA PHE A 862 -13.47 -1.13 14.16
C PHE A 862 -13.57 0.35 14.49
N GLU A 863 -13.05 0.74 15.63
CA GLU A 863 -13.20 2.08 16.18
C GLU A 863 -11.83 2.68 16.53
N GLN A 864 -11.67 3.97 16.25
CA GLN A 864 -10.57 4.78 16.75
C GLN A 864 -11.12 5.86 17.68
N THR A 865 -10.86 5.72 18.98
CA THR A 865 -11.29 6.69 19.97
C THR A 865 -10.36 7.89 20.02
N PRO A 866 -10.89 9.14 20.17
CA PRO A 866 -10.03 10.31 20.24
C PRO A 866 -9.20 10.29 21.52
N GLY A 867 -7.88 10.53 21.38
CA GLY A 867 -6.93 10.69 22.47
C GLY A 867 -6.13 11.97 22.31
N GLY A 868 -5.45 12.46 23.33
CA GLY A 868 -4.59 13.64 23.27
C GLY A 868 -5.25 14.87 22.67
N GLU A 869 -4.68 15.43 21.62
CA GLU A 869 -5.18 16.63 20.92
C GLU A 869 -6.54 16.42 20.26
N PHE A 870 -6.84 15.22 19.78
CA PHE A 870 -8.16 14.89 19.22
C PHE A 870 -9.27 14.96 20.28
N ALA A 871 -9.02 14.44 21.48
CA ALA A 871 -9.99 14.51 22.59
C ALA A 871 -10.29 15.96 22.95
N ALA A 872 -9.26 16.80 23.05
CA ALA A 872 -9.41 18.22 23.35
C ALA A 872 -10.23 18.96 22.27
N LEU A 873 -10.01 18.64 21.00
CA LEU A 873 -10.76 19.24 19.88
C LEU A 873 -12.23 18.77 19.89
N LYS A 874 -12.47 17.50 20.17
CA LYS A 874 -13.83 16.93 20.29
C LYS A 874 -14.60 17.52 21.47
N GLU A 875 -13.95 17.74 22.61
CA GLU A 875 -14.55 18.42 23.76
C GLU A 875 -15.00 19.84 23.42
N LYS A 876 -14.20 20.61 22.66
CA LYS A 876 -14.60 21.94 22.17
C LYS A 876 -15.84 21.89 21.25
N GLN A 877 -15.93 20.85 20.40
CA GLN A 877 -17.10 20.66 19.54
C GLN A 877 -18.33 20.29 20.36
N ASP A 878 -18.21 19.38 21.32
CA ASP A 878 -19.30 18.98 22.21
C ASP A 878 -19.76 20.12 23.12
N ALA A 879 -18.85 21.05 23.48
CA ALA A 879 -19.18 22.28 24.19
C ALA A 879 -19.85 23.35 23.29
N GLY A 880 -19.90 23.14 21.97
CA GLY A 880 -20.47 24.10 21.01
C GLY A 880 -19.53 25.25 20.64
N GLU A 881 -18.25 25.19 21.01
CA GLU A 881 -17.23 26.16 20.59
C GLU A 881 -16.87 25.97 19.12
N ILE A 882 -16.96 24.74 18.63
CA ILE A 882 -16.82 24.35 17.21
C ILE A 882 -18.21 23.93 16.72
N PRO A 883 -18.70 24.47 15.59
CA PRO A 883 -19.97 24.03 15.00
C PRO A 883 -20.00 22.53 14.72
N ALA A 884 -21.14 21.89 15.00
CA ALA A 884 -21.29 20.43 14.89
C ALA A 884 -21.23 19.92 13.43
N ASP A 885 -21.44 20.80 12.45
CA ASP A 885 -21.35 20.52 11.00
C ASP A 885 -19.92 20.58 10.47
N ILE A 886 -18.94 21.04 11.26
CA ILE A 886 -17.53 21.00 10.88
C ILE A 886 -16.99 19.60 11.15
N PRO A 887 -16.52 18.88 10.12
CA PRO A 887 -16.01 17.53 10.29
C PRO A 887 -14.66 17.53 11.02
N LEU A 888 -14.56 16.72 12.06
CA LEU A 888 -13.29 16.35 12.68
C LEU A 888 -12.85 14.99 12.13
N GLY A 889 -11.60 14.89 11.70
CA GLY A 889 -11.06 13.67 11.06
C GLY A 889 -10.14 12.86 11.96
N GLY A 890 -9.89 11.60 11.59
CA GLY A 890 -8.89 10.76 12.22
C GLY A 890 -9.36 9.92 13.42
N PHE A 891 -10.65 9.93 13.73
CA PHE A 891 -11.26 9.09 14.79
C PHE A 891 -12.72 8.81 14.48
N GLY A 892 -13.32 7.88 15.23
CA GLY A 892 -14.70 7.44 15.10
C GLY A 892 -14.82 5.99 14.70
N ASP A 893 -16.01 5.60 14.24
CA ASP A 893 -16.27 4.27 13.70
C ASP A 893 -15.70 4.17 12.28
N LEU A 894 -14.73 3.27 12.10
CA LEU A 894 -14.06 3.00 10.83
C LEU A 894 -14.65 1.76 10.11
N LEU A 895 -15.54 1.02 10.77
CA LEU A 895 -16.15 -0.16 10.16
C LEU A 895 -16.98 0.22 8.94
N LEU A 896 -16.85 -0.54 7.88
CA LEU A 896 -17.48 -0.31 6.57
C LEU A 896 -17.05 0.98 5.86
N MET A 897 -16.02 1.70 6.35
CA MET A 897 -15.56 2.93 5.74
C MET A 897 -14.36 2.68 4.80
N ASP A 898 -14.47 3.13 3.54
CA ASP A 898 -13.36 3.21 2.58
C ASP A 898 -12.50 1.92 2.46
N GLY A 899 -13.15 0.75 2.33
CA GLY A 899 -12.49 -0.55 2.16
C GLY A 899 -12.39 -1.39 3.43
N ASN A 900 -12.81 -0.88 4.59
CA ASN A 900 -12.87 -1.64 5.84
C ASN A 900 -14.13 -2.52 5.91
N TYR A 901 -14.24 -3.51 5.00
CA TYR A 901 -15.39 -4.43 4.99
C TYR A 901 -15.46 -5.26 6.27
N ASP A 902 -16.68 -5.63 6.67
CA ASP A 902 -16.96 -6.38 7.89
C ASP A 902 -16.81 -7.90 7.72
N GLU A 903 -16.82 -8.41 6.49
CA GLU A 903 -16.71 -9.84 6.20
C GLU A 903 -15.79 -10.17 5.03
N LYS A 904 -15.02 -11.25 5.16
CA LYS A 904 -14.28 -11.86 4.06
C LYS A 904 -14.33 -13.37 4.16
N HIS A 905 -14.61 -14.05 3.05
CA HIS A 905 -14.77 -15.49 3.00
C HIS A 905 -13.89 -16.11 1.92
N SER A 906 -13.27 -17.23 2.26
CA SER A 906 -12.54 -18.08 1.32
C SER A 906 -13.11 -19.51 1.42
N LEU A 907 -13.66 -20.01 0.33
CA LEU A 907 -14.17 -21.38 0.23
C LEU A 907 -13.41 -22.11 -0.88
N ARG A 908 -12.85 -23.27 -0.58
CA ARG A 908 -12.30 -24.16 -1.58
C ARG A 908 -12.92 -25.56 -1.47
N VAL A 909 -13.33 -26.11 -2.62
CA VAL A 909 -13.76 -27.48 -2.77
C VAL A 909 -12.84 -28.16 -3.77
N SER A 910 -12.12 -29.17 -3.34
CA SER A 910 -11.23 -29.97 -4.16
C SER A 910 -11.77 -31.41 -4.31
N TRP A 911 -11.55 -32.00 -5.46
CA TRP A 911 -11.91 -33.38 -5.76
C TRP A 911 -10.77 -34.04 -6.51
N ARG A 912 -10.49 -35.31 -6.15
CA ARG A 912 -9.48 -36.14 -6.87
C ARG A 912 -9.95 -37.58 -7.01
N LYS A 913 -9.81 -38.11 -8.21
CA LYS A 913 -9.97 -39.54 -8.47
C LYS A 913 -8.88 -40.03 -9.43
N GLY A 914 -7.97 -40.81 -8.87
CA GLY A 914 -6.80 -41.29 -9.63
C GLY A 914 -6.02 -40.12 -10.21
N PRO A 915 -5.75 -40.11 -11.55
CA PRO A 915 -4.97 -39.06 -12.16
C PRO A 915 -5.70 -37.71 -12.31
N VAL A 916 -7.02 -37.67 -12.19
CA VAL A 916 -7.81 -36.46 -12.44
C VAL A 916 -8.09 -35.71 -11.15
N GLY A 917 -7.83 -34.42 -11.13
CA GLY A 917 -8.17 -33.52 -10.05
C GLY A 917 -8.95 -32.30 -10.55
N ALA A 918 -9.80 -31.78 -9.67
CA ALA A 918 -10.54 -30.52 -9.90
C ALA A 918 -10.57 -29.70 -8.60
N SER A 919 -10.53 -28.39 -8.69
CA SER A 919 -10.71 -27.49 -7.55
C SER A 919 -11.54 -26.27 -7.95
N LEU A 920 -12.51 -25.94 -7.11
CA LEU A 920 -13.29 -24.69 -7.17
C LEU A 920 -12.95 -23.87 -5.93
N THR A 921 -12.49 -22.63 -6.13
CA THR A 921 -12.26 -21.67 -5.05
C THR A 921 -13.20 -20.48 -5.22
N ALA A 922 -13.79 -19.99 -4.14
CA ALA A 922 -14.60 -18.78 -4.12
C ALA A 922 -14.04 -17.84 -3.05
N LEU A 923 -13.83 -16.58 -3.42
CA LEU A 923 -13.42 -15.50 -2.53
C LEU A 923 -14.50 -14.42 -2.54
N ARG A 924 -15.03 -14.09 -1.36
CA ARG A 924 -16.01 -13.02 -1.19
C ARG A 924 -15.45 -11.96 -0.24
N LYS A 925 -15.57 -10.70 -0.63
CA LYS A 925 -15.32 -9.50 0.19
C LYS A 925 -16.64 -8.78 0.40
N GLY A 926 -16.90 -8.34 1.64
CA GLY A 926 -18.12 -7.66 2.03
C GLY A 926 -18.30 -6.28 1.39
N GLU A 927 -19.46 -5.70 1.56
CA GLU A 927 -19.75 -4.33 1.15
C GLU A 927 -19.14 -3.29 2.11
N PHE A 928 -18.96 -2.07 1.63
CA PHE A 928 -18.54 -0.93 2.44
C PHE A 928 -19.04 0.37 1.80
N TYR A 929 -18.88 1.51 2.46
CA TYR A 929 -19.25 2.81 1.88
C TYR A 929 -18.04 3.68 1.58
N GLN A 930 -18.16 4.50 0.54
CA GLN A 930 -17.18 5.54 0.24
C GLN A 930 -17.49 6.80 1.05
N ASN A 931 -16.61 7.14 2.01
CA ASN A 931 -16.84 8.23 2.94
C ASN A 931 -16.88 9.63 2.27
N SER A 932 -16.18 9.80 1.15
CA SER A 932 -16.19 11.04 0.37
C SER A 932 -17.47 11.29 -0.43
N LEU A 933 -18.37 10.29 -0.52
CA LEU A 933 -19.59 10.35 -1.33
C LEU A 933 -20.86 10.26 -0.48
N THR A 934 -21.72 11.25 -0.64
CA THR A 934 -23.06 11.26 -0.09
C THR A 934 -24.05 11.43 -1.23
N LYS A 935 -25.08 10.56 -1.29
CA LYS A 935 -26.14 10.68 -2.27
C LYS A 935 -26.98 11.93 -2.04
N SER A 936 -27.76 12.35 -3.03
CA SER A 936 -28.63 13.54 -2.94
C SER A 936 -29.69 13.46 -1.85
N ASP A 937 -30.06 12.26 -1.38
CA ASP A 937 -30.97 12.00 -0.27
C ASP A 937 -30.28 12.02 1.10
N GLY A 938 -28.98 12.26 1.15
CA GLY A 938 -28.18 12.26 2.39
C GLY A 938 -27.68 10.87 2.81
N THR A 939 -27.96 9.82 2.05
CA THR A 939 -27.45 8.47 2.33
C THR A 939 -26.02 8.29 1.81
N ARG A 940 -25.30 7.31 2.39
CA ARG A 940 -23.91 6.95 1.98
C ARG A 940 -23.93 6.21 0.64
N PHE A 941 -22.90 6.39 -0.15
CA PHE A 941 -22.68 5.62 -1.37
C PHE A 941 -22.02 4.27 -1.01
N ILE A 942 -22.74 3.17 -1.30
CA ILE A 942 -22.29 1.80 -0.98
C ILE A 942 -21.49 1.26 -2.16
N ILE A 943 -20.36 0.65 -1.84
CA ILE A 943 -19.56 -0.18 -2.73
C ILE A 943 -19.99 -1.63 -2.47
N ASP A 944 -20.59 -2.26 -3.46
CA ASP A 944 -21.20 -3.57 -3.33
C ASP A 944 -20.17 -4.67 -3.01
N ALA A 945 -20.62 -5.73 -2.36
CA ALA A 945 -19.78 -6.91 -2.12
C ALA A 945 -19.37 -7.59 -3.43
N MET A 946 -18.12 -8.07 -3.49
CA MET A 946 -17.59 -8.77 -4.66
C MET A 946 -17.32 -10.24 -4.36
N THR A 947 -17.71 -11.15 -5.28
CA THR A 947 -17.45 -12.58 -5.17
C THR A 947 -16.80 -13.10 -6.45
N THR A 948 -15.56 -13.56 -6.36
CA THR A 948 -14.85 -14.20 -7.47
C THR A 948 -14.82 -15.72 -7.28
N MET A 949 -14.80 -16.47 -8.38
CA MET A 949 -14.72 -17.92 -8.37
C MET A 949 -13.70 -18.41 -9.38
N ASP A 950 -12.78 -19.28 -8.92
CA ASP A 950 -11.72 -19.87 -9.73
C ASP A 950 -11.96 -21.37 -9.89
N LEU A 951 -11.81 -21.89 -11.10
CA LEU A 951 -11.93 -23.31 -11.42
C LEU A 951 -10.63 -23.82 -12.01
N SER A 952 -10.10 -24.90 -11.45
CA SER A 952 -8.93 -25.59 -12.01
C SER A 952 -9.22 -27.09 -12.26
N LEU A 953 -8.63 -27.62 -13.33
CA LEU A 953 -8.64 -29.03 -13.68
C LEU A 953 -7.21 -29.50 -13.89
N ASP A 954 -6.81 -30.59 -13.26
CA ASP A 954 -5.48 -31.15 -13.42
C ASP A 954 -5.52 -32.65 -13.80
N TYR A 955 -4.50 -33.08 -14.54
CA TYR A 955 -4.28 -34.47 -14.93
C TYR A 955 -2.83 -34.86 -14.66
N ARG A 956 -2.63 -35.94 -13.88
CA ARG A 956 -1.33 -36.55 -13.59
C ARG A 956 -1.10 -37.70 -14.53
N PHE A 957 0.12 -37.84 -15.03
CA PHE A 957 0.50 -38.92 -15.93
C PHE A 957 2.03 -39.11 -15.89
N ASP A 958 2.48 -40.29 -16.27
CA ASP A 958 3.90 -40.58 -16.34
C ASP A 958 4.46 -40.29 -17.73
N ILE A 959 5.59 -39.63 -17.82
CA ILE A 959 6.40 -39.48 -19.04
C ILE A 959 7.61 -40.37 -18.85
N SER A 960 7.60 -41.55 -19.48
CA SER A 960 8.56 -42.64 -19.17
C SER A 960 8.46 -43.05 -17.67
N ASP A 961 9.47 -42.75 -16.87
CA ASP A 961 9.52 -43.03 -15.45
C ASP A 961 9.36 -41.77 -14.56
N TYR A 962 8.93 -40.66 -15.15
CA TYR A 962 8.84 -39.34 -14.47
C TYR A 962 7.40 -38.91 -14.26
N ASP A 963 7.08 -38.41 -13.06
CA ASP A 963 5.75 -37.88 -12.73
C ASP A 963 5.54 -36.53 -13.42
N ALA A 964 4.50 -36.46 -14.21
CA ALA A 964 4.10 -35.26 -14.93
C ALA A 964 2.67 -34.84 -14.58
N LYS A 965 2.43 -33.54 -14.57
CA LYS A 965 1.13 -32.94 -14.28
C LYS A 965 0.86 -31.78 -15.24
N VAL A 966 -0.32 -31.76 -15.83
CA VAL A 966 -0.84 -30.61 -16.56
C VAL A 966 -2.07 -30.08 -15.84
N ARG A 967 -2.19 -28.76 -15.74
CA ARG A 967 -3.34 -28.06 -15.17
C ARG A 967 -3.81 -26.98 -16.11
N LEU A 968 -5.13 -26.90 -16.31
CA LEU A 968 -5.81 -25.77 -16.95
C LEU A 968 -6.70 -25.11 -15.89
N ALA A 969 -6.64 -23.79 -15.78
CA ALA A 969 -7.52 -23.10 -14.85
C ALA A 969 -8.08 -21.80 -15.46
N VAL A 970 -9.20 -21.41 -14.91
CA VAL A 970 -9.89 -20.14 -15.17
C VAL A 970 -10.04 -19.44 -13.84
N LYS A 971 -9.38 -18.30 -13.68
CA LYS A 971 -9.58 -17.39 -12.54
C LYS A 971 -10.77 -16.48 -12.87
N ASN A 972 -11.59 -16.19 -11.87
CA ASN A 972 -12.80 -15.36 -12.00
C ASN A 972 -13.73 -15.84 -13.14
N ILE A 973 -14.20 -17.08 -13.04
CA ILE A 973 -15.00 -17.74 -14.11
C ILE A 973 -16.30 -16.96 -14.43
N ALA A 974 -16.84 -16.23 -13.47
CA ALA A 974 -18.04 -15.41 -13.65
C ALA A 974 -17.76 -14.09 -14.36
N ASP A 975 -16.48 -13.74 -14.57
CA ASP A 975 -16.03 -12.46 -15.14
C ASP A 975 -16.52 -11.25 -14.31
N GLU A 976 -16.52 -11.41 -12.99
CA GLU A 976 -16.94 -10.36 -12.06
C GLU A 976 -15.96 -9.19 -12.12
N ARG A 977 -16.49 -7.98 -12.27
CA ARG A 977 -15.70 -6.74 -12.28
C ARG A 977 -15.84 -6.03 -10.94
N ALA A 978 -14.80 -5.34 -10.52
CA ALA A 978 -14.82 -4.58 -9.27
C ALA A 978 -15.97 -3.57 -9.24
N PRO A 979 -16.66 -3.39 -8.10
CA PRO A 979 -17.74 -2.42 -7.96
C PRO A 979 -17.27 -1.01 -8.27
N LEU A 980 -18.16 -0.19 -8.86
CA LEU A 980 -17.86 1.19 -9.22
C LEU A 980 -17.62 2.03 -7.97
N ALA A 981 -16.55 2.83 -7.99
CA ALA A 981 -16.22 3.82 -6.97
C ALA A 981 -15.72 5.13 -7.59
N ASP A 982 -15.82 6.23 -6.88
CA ASP A 982 -15.22 7.51 -7.26
C ASP A 982 -13.73 7.52 -6.87
N ARG A 983 -12.98 6.69 -7.55
CA ARG A 983 -11.54 6.47 -7.39
C ARG A 983 -10.89 6.39 -8.76
N TYR A 984 -9.58 6.30 -8.82
CA TYR A 984 -8.71 6.38 -10.00
C TYR A 984 -9.25 5.68 -11.26
N TYR A 985 -9.22 4.36 -11.32
CA TYR A 985 -9.76 3.57 -12.45
C TYR A 985 -11.23 3.19 -12.26
N GLY A 986 -11.94 3.86 -11.35
CA GLY A 986 -13.35 3.62 -11.07
C GLY A 986 -13.61 2.50 -10.06
N TYR A 987 -12.63 2.10 -9.25
CA TYR A 987 -12.80 1.12 -8.19
C TYR A 987 -11.79 1.31 -7.04
N PHE A 988 -12.03 0.66 -5.88
CA PHE A 988 -11.10 0.65 -4.75
C PHE A 988 -10.00 -0.41 -4.98
N ALA A 989 -8.81 0.00 -5.43
CA ALA A 989 -7.69 -0.87 -5.74
C ALA A 989 -7.05 -1.52 -4.50
N ASP A 990 -7.18 -0.90 -3.34
CA ASP A 990 -6.76 -1.42 -2.03
C ASP A 990 -7.69 -2.50 -1.47
N ALA A 991 -8.93 -2.58 -1.94
CA ALA A 991 -9.91 -3.59 -1.55
C ALA A 991 -10.18 -4.63 -2.66
N HIS A 992 -10.14 -4.26 -3.92
CA HIS A 992 -10.56 -5.08 -5.04
C HIS A 992 -9.49 -5.17 -6.15
N GLN A 993 -9.52 -6.27 -6.90
CA GLN A 993 -8.85 -6.41 -8.19
C GLN A 993 -9.88 -6.41 -9.32
N ASP A 994 -9.56 -5.80 -10.46
CA ASP A 994 -10.50 -5.59 -11.58
C ASP A 994 -10.02 -6.18 -12.91
N LEU A 995 -9.21 -7.22 -12.87
CA LEU A 995 -8.65 -7.87 -14.06
C LEU A 995 -9.67 -8.70 -14.86
N GLY A 996 -10.87 -8.94 -14.32
CA GLY A 996 -11.87 -9.82 -14.95
C GLY A 996 -11.38 -11.26 -15.04
N ARG A 997 -11.91 -12.01 -16.03
CA ARG A 997 -11.58 -13.42 -16.24
C ARG A 997 -10.19 -13.57 -16.86
N ASN A 998 -9.40 -14.50 -16.31
CA ASN A 998 -8.12 -14.89 -16.89
C ASN A 998 -7.91 -16.41 -16.83
N PHE A 999 -7.02 -16.89 -17.67
CA PHE A 999 -6.74 -18.30 -17.87
C PHE A 999 -5.27 -18.59 -17.65
N TYR A 1000 -4.95 -19.80 -17.20
CA TYR A 1000 -3.57 -20.27 -17.23
C TYR A 1000 -3.46 -21.77 -17.56
N LEU A 1001 -2.36 -22.12 -18.22
CA LEU A 1001 -1.89 -23.48 -18.44
C LEU A 1001 -0.60 -23.70 -17.67
N ASP A 1002 -0.58 -24.71 -16.83
CA ASP A 1002 0.55 -25.07 -15.95
C ASP A 1002 1.01 -26.49 -16.30
N PHE A 1003 2.29 -26.67 -16.50
CA PHE A 1003 2.92 -27.96 -16.74
C PHE A 1003 4.07 -28.18 -15.77
N ARG A 1004 4.07 -29.34 -15.08
CA ARG A 1004 5.11 -29.75 -14.15
C ARG A 1004 5.62 -31.15 -14.50
N VAL A 1005 6.92 -31.36 -14.33
CA VAL A 1005 7.54 -32.68 -14.40
C VAL A 1005 8.55 -32.84 -13.26
N SER A 1006 8.56 -34.03 -12.62
CA SER A 1006 9.46 -34.39 -11.52
C SER A 1006 10.30 -35.60 -11.92
N PHE A 1007 11.62 -35.50 -11.64
CA PHE A 1007 12.63 -36.46 -12.04
C PHE A 1007 13.26 -37.16 -10.84
#